data_7adf597dd99302b9ca291b7f9d857d1f
#
_entry.id   7adf597dd99302b9ca291b7f9d857d1f
#
_cell.length_a   1.000
_cell.length_b   1.000
_cell.length_c   1.000
_cell.angle_alpha   90.00
_cell.angle_beta   90.00
_cell.angle_gamma   90.00
#
_symmetry.space_group_name_H-M   'P 1'
#
loop_
_entity.id
_entity.type
_entity.pdbx_description
1 polymer ?
#
loop_
_entity_poly.entity_id
_entity_poly.type
_entity_poly.pdbx_seq_one_letter_code
_entity_poly.pdbx_strand_id
1 'polypeptide(L)'
;MSELKLPELFGSRVFNEETMKERLSGACYQAWKRCVTDGASLELAAANEIAGAMKTWAVERGCTHYTHWFQPMTGFTAEKHDSFIAPSDHGRVILEFSGKNLVRGEADASSFPSGGLRATFEARGYTAWDPSSFAFIKEGTLCIPTILCSYGGHALDKKTPLLRSMEDVSRQAIRILRLFGDTESRRVIPCVGPEQEYFLVDKKMYNQREDLRMTGRTLFGAKPPRGQELDDHYYGAIRPRVAAFMKDLDENLWALGIYSKTKHNEAAPAQHEMAPVYTDANTACDHNQLTMEVMKKIAEKHDLVCLLDEKPFAGVNGSGKHDNWSLNTDTGKNLFKPGKTPSQNAQFLLFLAAFVKGVDEYQDFLRATVAFPGNDHRLGASEAPPAVLSIFLGDELDAIVQSIIRGTEFKEAGKRTLQIGVDAMPPIPQDNTDRNRTSPMAFTGNKFEFRMLGSSQSISGPNIALNTIMAEELQQFADQLEKSKNFQSDLEKLIKKVFTDHQRIIFNGNGYDDAWIAEAEKRGLSNLKSAADALPVYTAKKNVDLFVKHGIYTKEEINARAEIHIENYTTVLTIEARTMADMLRRQILPAVSGYAAELCERGWKKEQMGVSHKADDAVAREMGQLTDKLYAATEKMERDLSKIPADAKKAMAYSHDHLIPDMEKARELADRLEELSPAERWPFPVYSDLLFSV
;
A
#
# COMPACT_ATOMS: atom_id res chain seq x y z
N MET A 1 0.40 33.21 -18.60
CA MET A 1 0.61 32.24 -17.52
C MET A 1 1.89 32.65 -16.81
N SER A 2 1.83 33.02 -15.53
CA SER A 2 3.06 33.26 -14.75
C SER A 2 3.87 31.96 -14.75
N GLU A 3 5.18 32.04 -15.01
CA GLU A 3 6.07 30.90 -14.85
C GLU A 3 5.89 30.31 -13.46
N LEU A 4 5.60 29.00 -13.39
CA LEU A 4 5.48 28.27 -12.13
C LEU A 4 6.85 28.22 -11.46
N LYS A 5 7.01 28.94 -10.37
CA LYS A 5 8.25 28.92 -9.60
C LYS A 5 8.21 27.73 -8.64
N LEU A 6 8.68 26.57 -9.10
CA LEU A 6 8.70 25.32 -8.33
C LEU A 6 9.27 25.44 -6.90
N PRO A 7 10.39 26.15 -6.67
CA PRO A 7 10.92 26.32 -5.31
C PRO A 7 9.96 27.08 -4.38
N GLU A 8 9.15 28.02 -4.91
CA GLU A 8 8.16 28.77 -4.13
C GLU A 8 6.89 27.98 -3.89
N LEU A 9 6.53 27.06 -4.79
CA LEU A 9 5.37 26.18 -4.68
C LEU A 9 5.60 25.06 -3.65
N PHE A 10 6.81 24.47 -3.65
CA PHE A 10 7.09 23.28 -2.83
C PHE A 10 6.94 23.59 -1.35
N GLY A 11 6.09 22.79 -0.67
CA GLY A 11 5.79 22.97 0.76
C GLY A 11 5.03 24.25 1.12
N SER A 12 4.50 25.00 0.15
CA SER A 12 3.78 26.27 0.40
C SER A 12 2.54 26.10 1.28
N ARG A 13 1.99 24.87 1.34
CA ARG A 13 0.85 24.50 2.19
C ARG A 13 1.27 23.69 3.42
N VAL A 14 2.55 23.67 3.81
CA VAL A 14 3.05 22.90 4.94
C VAL A 14 3.66 23.85 5.98
N PHE A 15 3.30 23.67 7.25
CA PHE A 15 3.93 24.36 8.36
C PHE A 15 5.23 23.63 8.73
N ASN A 16 6.22 23.71 7.84
CA ASN A 16 7.48 23.00 7.88
C ASN A 16 8.51 23.64 8.82
N GLU A 17 9.69 23.04 8.91
CA GLU A 17 10.79 23.51 9.79
C GLU A 17 11.25 24.94 9.44
N GLU A 18 11.24 25.32 8.16
CA GLU A 18 11.59 26.68 7.72
C GLU A 18 10.56 27.68 8.21
N THR A 19 9.27 27.41 8.00
CA THR A 19 8.16 28.24 8.52
C THR A 19 8.18 28.34 10.04
N MET A 20 8.55 27.26 10.74
CA MET A 20 8.71 27.27 12.21
C MET A 20 9.85 28.19 12.65
N LYS A 21 11.00 28.16 11.98
CA LYS A 21 12.14 29.04 12.26
C LYS A 21 11.80 30.52 12.07
N GLU A 22 10.96 30.83 11.08
CA GLU A 22 10.53 32.20 10.80
C GLU A 22 9.52 32.72 11.82
N ARG A 23 8.67 31.86 12.37
CA ARG A 23 7.49 32.25 13.14
C ARG A 23 7.56 31.99 14.63
N LEU A 24 8.48 31.14 15.08
CA LEU A 24 8.65 30.80 16.48
C LEU A 24 9.85 31.55 17.09
N SER A 25 9.78 31.81 18.39
CA SER A 25 10.97 32.25 19.12
C SER A 25 12.05 31.18 19.05
N GLY A 26 13.32 31.59 19.09
CA GLY A 26 14.45 30.65 19.08
C GLY A 26 14.37 29.58 20.18
N ALA A 27 13.86 29.96 21.37
CA ALA A 27 13.68 29.05 22.49
C ALA A 27 12.59 27.99 22.20
N CYS A 28 11.47 28.41 21.64
CA CYS A 28 10.37 27.54 21.29
C CYS A 28 10.77 26.57 20.16
N TYR A 29 11.43 27.08 19.11
CA TYR A 29 11.96 26.23 18.03
C TYR A 29 12.92 25.18 18.57
N GLN A 30 13.86 25.53 19.46
CA GLN A 30 14.79 24.58 20.06
C GLN A 30 14.08 23.56 20.97
N ALA A 31 13.02 23.96 21.67
CA ALA A 31 12.21 23.04 22.48
C ALA A 31 11.51 22.00 21.58
N TRP A 32 10.88 22.45 20.48
CA TRP A 32 10.29 21.53 19.48
C TRP A 32 11.37 20.61 18.88
N LYS A 33 12.52 21.16 18.49
CA LYS A 33 13.61 20.35 17.89
C LYS A 33 14.05 19.23 18.84
N ARG A 34 14.28 19.54 20.11
CA ARG A 34 14.61 18.51 21.13
C ARG A 34 13.49 17.50 21.35
N CYS A 35 12.22 17.94 21.27
CA CYS A 35 11.11 17.00 21.34
C CYS A 35 11.19 15.95 20.22
N VAL A 36 11.43 16.39 18.98
CA VAL A 36 11.50 15.50 17.81
C VAL A 36 12.78 14.65 17.78
N THR A 37 13.95 15.26 18.14
CA THR A 37 15.23 14.56 18.02
C THR A 37 15.59 13.71 19.25
N ASP A 38 15.27 14.19 20.44
CA ASP A 38 15.72 13.58 21.70
C ASP A 38 14.58 12.97 22.52
N GLY A 39 13.32 13.09 22.05
CA GLY A 39 12.15 12.62 22.77
C GLY A 39 11.82 13.44 24.02
N ALA A 40 12.34 14.69 24.13
CA ALA A 40 12.06 15.55 25.27
C ALA A 40 10.59 15.99 25.31
N SER A 41 10.01 16.09 26.51
CA SER A 41 8.65 16.59 26.66
C SER A 41 8.55 18.07 26.24
N LEU A 42 7.46 18.41 25.54
CA LEU A 42 7.17 19.78 25.14
C LEU A 42 6.28 20.46 26.21
N GLU A 43 6.75 21.56 26.77
CA GLU A 43 5.98 22.33 27.75
C GLU A 43 4.77 23.02 27.12
N LEU A 44 3.72 23.22 27.90
CA LEU A 44 2.49 23.86 27.44
C LEU A 44 2.71 25.29 26.90
N ALA A 45 3.66 26.02 27.45
CA ALA A 45 4.03 27.35 26.96
C ALA A 45 4.53 27.31 25.50
N ALA A 46 5.44 26.37 25.19
CA ALA A 46 5.93 26.17 23.83
C ALA A 46 4.80 25.67 22.91
N ALA A 47 3.96 24.75 23.38
CA ALA A 47 2.80 24.29 22.59
C ALA A 47 1.82 25.44 22.28
N ASN A 48 1.59 26.37 23.19
CA ASN A 48 0.76 27.55 22.95
C ASN A 48 1.37 28.49 21.89
N GLU A 49 2.68 28.70 21.93
CA GLU A 49 3.37 29.51 20.92
C GLU A 49 3.28 28.87 19.53
N ILE A 50 3.53 27.54 19.44
CA ILE A 50 3.41 26.79 18.18
C ILE A 50 1.97 26.85 17.65
N ALA A 51 0.97 26.62 18.49
CA ALA A 51 -0.44 26.68 18.11
C ALA A 51 -0.83 28.08 17.59
N GLY A 52 -0.40 29.13 18.29
CA GLY A 52 -0.61 30.52 17.85
C GLY A 52 0.02 30.83 16.49
N ALA A 53 1.23 30.37 16.27
CA ALA A 53 1.94 30.52 14.99
C ALA A 53 1.25 29.73 13.87
N MET A 54 0.88 28.47 14.10
CA MET A 54 0.12 27.63 13.15
C MET A 54 -1.21 28.27 12.77
N LYS A 55 -1.98 28.74 13.75
CA LYS A 55 -3.27 29.41 13.51
C LYS A 55 -3.07 30.66 12.63
N THR A 56 -2.14 31.53 13.00
CA THR A 56 -1.87 32.76 12.26
C THR A 56 -1.47 32.46 10.82
N TRP A 57 -0.54 31.51 10.64
CA TRP A 57 -0.09 31.04 9.34
C TRP A 57 -1.22 30.45 8.48
N ALA A 58 -2.12 29.66 9.10
CA ALA A 58 -3.26 29.06 8.41
C ALA A 58 -4.32 30.11 8.02
N VAL A 59 -4.65 31.04 8.93
CA VAL A 59 -5.62 32.11 8.67
C VAL A 59 -5.14 33.05 7.57
N GLU A 60 -3.87 33.42 7.54
CA GLU A 60 -3.23 34.19 6.44
C GLU A 60 -3.40 33.52 5.07
N ARG A 61 -3.60 32.19 5.05
CA ARG A 61 -3.84 31.37 3.85
C ARG A 61 -5.31 31.00 3.63
N GLY A 62 -6.22 31.70 4.33
CA GLY A 62 -7.66 31.58 4.16
C GLY A 62 -8.30 30.40 4.92
N CYS A 63 -7.60 29.75 5.83
CA CYS A 63 -8.19 28.69 6.65
C CYS A 63 -9.15 29.29 7.70
N THR A 64 -10.29 28.63 7.87
CA THR A 64 -11.30 28.96 8.89
C THR A 64 -11.44 27.87 9.95
N HIS A 65 -10.94 26.68 9.65
CA HIS A 65 -11.05 25.48 10.48
C HIS A 65 -9.69 24.80 10.65
N TYR A 66 -9.62 23.96 11.68
CA TYR A 66 -8.55 22.99 11.90
C TYR A 66 -9.13 21.62 12.14
N THR A 67 -8.32 20.58 11.95
CA THR A 67 -8.69 19.19 12.26
C THR A 67 -7.47 18.41 12.77
N HIS A 68 -7.71 17.52 13.71
CA HIS A 68 -6.78 16.44 14.00
C HIS A 68 -6.93 15.37 12.92
N TRP A 69 -5.92 15.28 12.07
CA TRP A 69 -5.86 14.35 10.94
C TRP A 69 -5.16 13.07 11.38
N PHE A 70 -5.81 11.91 11.27
CA PHE A 70 -5.29 10.64 11.74
C PHE A 70 -5.67 9.47 10.84
N GLN A 71 -5.01 8.33 11.03
CA GLN A 71 -5.16 7.11 10.22
C GLN A 71 -5.72 5.99 11.08
N PRO A 72 -7.04 5.85 11.24
CA PRO A 72 -7.65 4.75 11.96
C PRO A 72 -7.36 3.41 11.28
N MET A 73 -7.69 2.31 11.94
CA MET A 73 -7.44 0.96 11.41
C MET A 73 -8.25 0.59 10.15
N THR A 74 -9.10 1.49 9.66
CA THR A 74 -9.89 1.32 8.43
C THR A 74 -9.12 1.45 7.13
N GLY A 75 -7.93 2.06 7.15
CA GLY A 75 -7.16 2.38 5.94
C GLY A 75 -7.48 3.74 5.30
N PHE A 76 -8.54 4.43 5.76
CA PHE A 76 -8.87 5.81 5.37
C PHE A 76 -8.33 6.79 6.42
N THR A 77 -8.16 8.05 6.02
CA THR A 77 -7.88 9.13 6.95
C THR A 77 -9.18 9.63 7.57
N ALA A 78 -9.11 10.12 8.80
CA ALA A 78 -10.25 10.64 9.53
C ALA A 78 -10.02 12.08 9.95
N GLU A 79 -11.08 12.87 9.92
CA GLU A 79 -11.08 14.31 10.17
C GLU A 79 -12.36 14.70 10.89
N LYS A 80 -12.21 15.58 11.91
CA LYS A 80 -13.33 16.27 12.53
C LYS A 80 -12.98 17.76 12.56
N HIS A 81 -13.61 18.54 11.70
CA HIS A 81 -13.29 19.95 11.51
C HIS A 81 -13.90 20.81 12.61
N ASP A 82 -13.05 21.51 13.35
CA ASP A 82 -13.43 22.51 14.34
C ASP A 82 -13.07 23.91 13.81
N SER A 83 -14.00 24.87 13.97
CA SER A 83 -13.75 26.26 13.60
C SER A 83 -12.77 26.93 14.57
N PHE A 84 -11.96 27.84 14.08
CA PHE A 84 -11.17 28.73 14.95
C PHE A 84 -12.04 29.74 15.74
N ILE A 85 -13.34 29.85 15.47
CA ILE A 85 -14.22 30.80 16.10
C ILE A 85 -14.44 30.44 17.57
N ALA A 86 -14.15 31.38 18.48
CA ALA A 86 -14.53 31.32 19.86
C ALA A 86 -15.42 32.53 20.22
N PRO A 87 -16.40 32.36 21.12
CA PRO A 87 -17.26 33.49 21.56
C PRO A 87 -16.45 34.52 22.36
N SER A 88 -16.74 35.79 22.11
CA SER A 88 -16.20 36.92 22.87
C SER A 88 -17.35 37.73 23.45
N ASP A 89 -17.05 38.65 24.36
CA ASP A 89 -18.04 39.51 24.96
C ASP A 89 -18.85 40.32 23.92
N HIS A 90 -20.10 40.60 24.23
CA HIS A 90 -21.01 41.40 23.40
C HIS A 90 -21.37 40.83 22.03
N GLY A 91 -21.38 39.46 21.90
CA GLY A 91 -21.77 38.79 20.65
C GLY A 91 -20.75 38.91 19.53
N ARG A 92 -19.51 39.25 19.86
CA ARG A 92 -18.37 39.22 18.95
C ARG A 92 -17.68 37.85 18.97
N VAL A 93 -16.82 37.61 18.01
CA VAL A 93 -16.02 36.40 17.92
C VAL A 93 -14.52 36.72 17.91
N ILE A 94 -13.75 35.86 18.46
CA ILE A 94 -12.28 35.85 18.31
C ILE A 94 -11.85 34.56 17.58
N LEU A 95 -10.65 34.54 17.03
CA LEU A 95 -10.06 33.35 16.50
C LEU A 95 -9.12 32.77 17.54
N GLU A 96 -9.44 31.58 18.05
CA GLU A 96 -8.69 30.90 19.10
C GLU A 96 -8.19 29.52 18.62
N PHE A 97 -6.95 29.22 18.95
CA PHE A 97 -6.37 27.88 18.84
C PHE A 97 -5.21 27.81 19.84
N SER A 98 -5.37 27.04 20.87
CA SER A 98 -4.43 26.95 22.00
C SER A 98 -3.51 25.73 21.87
N GLY A 99 -2.43 25.70 22.65
CA GLY A 99 -1.58 24.51 22.77
C GLY A 99 -2.35 23.29 23.27
N LYS A 100 -3.40 23.47 24.08
CA LYS A 100 -4.28 22.37 24.49
C LYS A 100 -5.03 21.78 23.28
N ASN A 101 -5.55 22.64 22.40
CA ASN A 101 -6.23 22.21 21.17
C ASN A 101 -5.25 21.55 20.18
N LEU A 102 -3.98 22.02 20.14
CA LEU A 102 -2.94 21.40 19.32
C LEU A 102 -2.57 20.01 19.83
N VAL A 103 -2.22 19.91 21.12
CA VAL A 103 -1.63 18.71 21.68
C VAL A 103 -2.63 17.55 21.81
N ARG A 104 -3.91 17.86 22.11
CA ARG A 104 -4.93 16.83 22.36
C ARG A 104 -6.29 17.22 21.77
N GLY A 105 -6.91 16.25 21.12
CA GLY A 105 -8.32 16.31 20.74
C GLY A 105 -9.11 15.14 21.32
N GLU A 106 -10.42 15.22 21.24
CA GLU A 106 -11.34 14.14 21.62
C GLU A 106 -12.10 13.68 20.38
N ALA A 107 -11.83 12.43 19.96
CA ALA A 107 -12.58 11.78 18.90
C ALA A 107 -13.66 10.88 19.50
N ASP A 108 -14.75 10.67 18.76
CA ASP A 108 -15.73 9.64 19.09
C ASP A 108 -15.18 8.27 18.64
N ALA A 109 -14.56 7.55 19.57
CA ALA A 109 -13.97 6.24 19.31
C ALA A 109 -15.03 5.17 18.97
N SER A 110 -16.33 5.41 19.28
CA SER A 110 -17.41 4.48 18.92
C SER A 110 -17.68 4.40 17.43
N SER A 111 -17.26 5.41 16.67
CA SER A 111 -17.40 5.48 15.21
C SER A 111 -16.31 4.72 14.44
N PHE A 112 -15.29 4.20 15.12
CA PHE A 112 -14.19 3.47 14.50
C PHE A 112 -14.12 2.02 14.95
N PRO A 113 -13.70 1.08 14.06
CA PRO A 113 -13.47 -0.32 14.43
C PRO A 113 -12.44 -0.40 15.55
N SER A 114 -12.72 -1.19 16.58
CA SER A 114 -11.83 -1.37 17.72
C SER A 114 -11.39 -2.81 17.96
N GLY A 115 -12.00 -3.80 17.28
CA GLY A 115 -11.68 -5.21 17.45
C GLY A 115 -11.74 -5.66 18.93
N GLY A 116 -12.70 -5.13 19.70
CA GLY A 116 -12.86 -5.44 21.11
C GLY A 116 -12.01 -4.64 22.10
N LEU A 117 -11.13 -3.73 21.62
CA LEU A 117 -10.30 -2.88 22.49
C LEU A 117 -11.09 -1.85 23.32
N ARG A 118 -12.31 -1.59 22.93
CA ARG A 118 -13.19 -0.62 23.54
C ARG A 118 -14.44 -1.31 24.07
N ALA A 119 -14.83 -1.02 25.30
CA ALA A 119 -16.12 -1.46 25.82
C ALA A 119 -17.26 -0.79 25.06
N THR A 120 -18.40 -1.47 24.91
CA THR A 120 -19.53 -0.99 24.10
C THR A 120 -20.05 0.38 24.54
N PHE A 121 -19.97 0.70 25.83
CA PHE A 121 -20.41 1.98 26.39
C PHE A 121 -19.35 3.10 26.32
N GLU A 122 -18.11 2.79 25.94
CA GLU A 122 -17.06 3.80 25.81
C GLU A 122 -17.19 4.49 24.44
N ALA A 123 -17.43 5.80 24.45
CA ALA A 123 -17.47 6.61 23.25
C ALA A 123 -16.22 7.49 23.07
N ARG A 124 -15.55 7.84 24.19
CA ARG A 124 -14.42 8.77 24.17
C ARG A 124 -13.16 8.11 23.66
N GLY A 125 -12.51 8.75 22.68
CA GLY A 125 -11.14 8.49 22.26
C GLY A 125 -10.31 9.77 22.33
N TYR A 126 -9.00 9.64 22.25
CA TYR A 126 -8.09 10.77 22.26
C TYR A 126 -7.22 10.76 21.02
N THR A 127 -7.10 11.94 20.40
CA THR A 127 -6.06 12.22 19.41
C THR A 127 -4.93 12.99 20.09
N ALA A 128 -3.69 12.68 19.72
CA ALA A 128 -2.53 13.41 20.23
C ALA A 128 -1.64 13.83 19.06
N TRP A 129 -1.20 15.09 19.08
CA TRP A 129 -0.33 15.66 18.06
C TRP A 129 0.97 14.86 17.92
N ASP A 130 1.35 14.59 16.68
CA ASP A 130 2.66 14.07 16.33
C ASP A 130 3.57 15.23 15.89
N PRO A 131 4.49 15.69 16.74
CA PRO A 131 5.38 16.81 16.41
C PRO A 131 6.43 16.46 15.34
N SER A 132 6.60 15.18 15.00
CA SER A 132 7.52 14.71 13.96
C SER A 132 6.93 14.74 12.56
N SER A 133 5.62 15.00 12.42
CA SER A 133 4.93 15.19 11.14
C SER A 133 4.36 16.60 11.05
N PHE A 134 4.62 17.27 9.94
CA PHE A 134 4.25 18.67 9.76
C PHE A 134 2.75 18.84 9.49
N ALA A 135 2.15 19.85 10.13
CA ALA A 135 0.79 20.28 9.81
C ALA A 135 0.74 20.88 8.39
N PHE A 136 -0.39 20.71 7.72
CA PHE A 136 -0.58 21.14 6.33
C PHE A 136 -1.97 21.72 6.11
N ILE A 137 -2.12 22.49 5.02
CA ILE A 137 -3.40 23.06 4.62
C ILE A 137 -4.01 22.23 3.49
N LYS A 138 -5.23 21.76 3.70
CA LYS A 138 -6.04 21.08 2.72
C LYS A 138 -7.45 21.71 2.71
N GLU A 139 -7.90 22.18 1.55
CA GLU A 139 -9.25 22.70 1.32
C GLU A 139 -9.70 23.76 2.36
N GLY A 140 -8.82 24.70 2.69
CA GLY A 140 -9.12 25.77 3.65
C GLY A 140 -9.17 25.32 5.11
N THR A 141 -8.64 24.14 5.43
CA THR A 141 -8.53 23.58 6.77
C THR A 141 -7.08 23.30 7.13
N LEU A 142 -6.68 23.67 8.33
CA LEU A 142 -5.40 23.27 8.91
C LEU A 142 -5.49 21.83 9.42
N CYS A 143 -4.81 20.92 8.75
CA CYS A 143 -4.73 19.49 9.13
C CYS A 143 -3.50 19.25 10.00
N ILE A 144 -3.70 18.68 11.17
CA ILE A 144 -2.65 18.41 12.17
C ILE A 144 -2.49 16.89 12.29
N PRO A 145 -1.36 16.31 11.87
CA PRO A 145 -1.13 14.88 12.02
C PRO A 145 -1.14 14.44 13.47
N THR A 146 -1.93 13.41 13.78
CA THR A 146 -2.13 12.91 15.15
C THR A 146 -2.18 11.38 15.18
N ILE A 147 -1.98 10.84 16.37
CA ILE A 147 -2.33 9.46 16.71
C ILE A 147 -3.77 9.40 17.25
N LEU A 148 -4.34 8.19 17.29
CA LEU A 148 -5.64 7.92 17.92
C LEU A 148 -5.52 6.78 18.93
N CYS A 149 -6.01 6.99 20.15
CA CYS A 149 -6.14 5.94 21.16
C CYS A 149 -7.53 5.90 21.80
N SER A 150 -7.88 4.73 22.35
CA SER A 150 -9.10 4.54 23.13
C SER A 150 -9.02 5.26 24.47
N TYR A 151 -10.14 5.32 25.20
CA TYR A 151 -10.17 5.81 26.57
C TYR A 151 -9.20 5.05 27.51
N GLY A 152 -9.04 3.74 27.26
CA GLY A 152 -8.09 2.89 27.98
C GLY A 152 -6.63 3.02 27.53
N GLY A 153 -6.34 3.86 26.53
CA GLY A 153 -4.97 4.12 26.04
C GLY A 153 -4.46 3.15 24.98
N HIS A 154 -5.29 2.21 24.48
CA HIS A 154 -4.89 1.33 23.39
C HIS A 154 -4.86 2.07 22.03
N ALA A 155 -3.86 1.79 21.23
CA ALA A 155 -3.74 2.37 19.89
C ALA A 155 -4.87 1.86 18.97
N LEU A 156 -5.68 2.78 18.45
CA LEU A 156 -6.76 2.53 17.49
C LEU A 156 -6.41 3.00 16.06
N ASP A 157 -5.13 3.27 15.83
CA ASP A 157 -4.60 3.80 14.58
C ASP A 157 -3.46 2.93 14.03
N LYS A 158 -2.94 3.33 12.87
CA LYS A 158 -1.76 2.72 12.24
C LYS A 158 -0.47 3.46 12.57
N LYS A 159 -0.55 4.73 12.97
CA LYS A 159 0.60 5.61 13.21
C LYS A 159 1.32 5.29 14.52
N THR A 160 0.59 5.06 15.60
CA THR A 160 1.18 4.73 16.92
C THR A 160 2.13 3.52 16.86
N PRO A 161 1.72 2.35 16.33
CA PRO A 161 2.64 1.22 16.23
C PRO A 161 3.78 1.45 15.24
N LEU A 162 3.56 2.26 14.19
CA LEU A 162 4.64 2.64 13.27
C LEU A 162 5.74 3.43 14.01
N LEU A 163 5.37 4.46 14.75
CA LEU A 163 6.30 5.25 15.54
C LEU A 163 7.05 4.40 16.57
N ARG A 164 6.34 3.52 17.30
CA ARG A 164 6.96 2.56 18.25
C ARG A 164 8.00 1.68 17.55
N SER A 165 7.69 1.17 16.34
CA SER A 165 8.61 0.31 15.58
C SER A 165 9.84 1.06 15.07
N MET A 166 9.67 2.32 14.66
CA MET A 166 10.78 3.19 14.23
C MET A 166 11.74 3.49 15.37
N GLU A 167 11.22 3.76 16.57
CA GLU A 167 12.05 3.98 17.76
C GLU A 167 12.81 2.72 18.17
N ASP A 168 12.17 1.57 18.10
CA ASP A 168 12.80 0.32 18.53
C ASP A 168 13.91 -0.12 17.56
N VAL A 169 13.66 -0.13 16.24
CA VAL A 169 14.71 -0.45 15.27
C VAL A 169 15.88 0.53 15.35
N SER A 170 15.59 1.82 15.61
CA SER A 170 16.64 2.82 15.84
C SER A 170 17.51 2.45 17.03
N ARG A 171 16.89 2.11 18.17
CA ARG A 171 17.60 1.72 19.39
C ARG A 171 18.51 0.51 19.17
N GLN A 172 18.03 -0.53 18.51
CA GLN A 172 18.80 -1.75 18.28
C GLN A 172 19.90 -1.54 17.23
N ALA A 173 19.62 -0.78 16.17
CA ALA A 173 20.62 -0.46 15.15
C ALA A 173 21.76 0.39 15.71
N ILE A 174 21.49 1.35 16.59
CA ILE A 174 22.53 2.14 17.26
C ILE A 174 23.45 1.27 18.14
N ARG A 175 22.93 0.25 18.81
CA ARG A 175 23.77 -0.70 19.56
C ARG A 175 24.79 -1.36 18.63
N ILE A 176 24.33 -1.83 17.47
CA ILE A 176 25.22 -2.42 16.45
C ILE A 176 26.25 -1.39 15.95
N LEU A 177 25.84 -0.15 15.61
CA LEU A 177 26.74 0.88 15.12
C LEU A 177 27.81 1.23 16.14
N ARG A 178 27.51 1.24 17.45
CA ARG A 178 28.51 1.43 18.52
C ARG A 178 29.59 0.34 18.51
N LEU A 179 29.24 -0.91 18.23
CA LEU A 179 30.19 -2.02 18.12
C LEU A 179 31.14 -1.84 16.92
N PHE A 180 30.72 -1.16 15.87
CA PHE A 180 31.55 -0.78 14.73
C PHE A 180 32.29 0.56 14.92
N GLY A 181 32.18 1.18 16.10
CA GLY A 181 32.90 2.41 16.44
C GLY A 181 32.23 3.71 15.98
N ASP A 182 30.98 3.65 15.50
CA ASP A 182 30.22 4.87 15.19
C ASP A 182 29.78 5.54 16.50
N THR A 183 30.36 6.69 16.82
CA THR A 183 30.04 7.49 18.02
C THR A 183 29.23 8.74 17.69
N GLU A 184 29.07 9.06 16.41
CA GLU A 184 28.43 10.29 15.93
C GLU A 184 26.91 10.10 15.74
N SER A 185 26.49 9.00 15.13
CA SER A 185 25.08 8.73 14.87
C SER A 185 24.30 8.57 16.18
N ARG A 186 23.18 9.27 16.33
CA ARG A 186 22.29 9.21 17.51
C ARG A 186 21.04 8.42 17.23
N ARG A 187 20.57 8.41 15.99
CA ARG A 187 19.36 7.71 15.54
C ARG A 187 19.59 6.99 14.22
N VAL A 188 18.86 5.90 14.04
CA VAL A 188 18.68 5.24 12.74
C VAL A 188 17.23 5.40 12.35
N ILE A 189 16.99 5.85 11.14
CA ILE A 189 15.69 6.25 10.62
C ILE A 189 15.31 5.30 9.50
N PRO A 190 14.24 4.50 9.65
CA PRO A 190 13.65 3.78 8.53
C PRO A 190 13.16 4.77 7.48
N CYS A 191 13.56 4.57 6.24
CA CYS A 191 13.19 5.41 5.12
C CYS A 191 12.42 4.61 4.09
N VAL A 192 11.39 5.23 3.50
CA VAL A 192 10.47 4.57 2.58
C VAL A 192 10.13 5.46 1.40
N GLY A 193 10.06 4.85 0.21
CA GLY A 193 9.56 5.47 -1.01
C GLY A 193 8.57 4.53 -1.70
N PRO A 194 7.25 4.73 -1.52
CA PRO A 194 6.24 3.89 -2.14
C PRO A 194 5.95 4.36 -3.58
N GLU A 195 5.97 3.45 -4.53
CA GLU A 195 5.61 3.67 -5.94
C GLU A 195 4.10 3.39 -6.09
N GLN A 196 3.29 4.42 -6.38
CA GLN A 196 1.84 4.31 -6.42
C GLN A 196 1.34 4.06 -7.84
N GLU A 197 0.88 2.84 -8.12
CA GLU A 197 0.15 2.52 -9.34
C GLU A 197 -1.34 2.82 -9.19
N TYR A 198 -2.01 3.15 -10.30
CA TYR A 198 -3.44 3.48 -10.35
C TYR A 198 -3.99 3.39 -11.77
N PHE A 199 -5.33 3.24 -11.87
CA PHE A 199 -6.04 3.35 -13.14
C PHE A 199 -6.82 4.67 -13.21
N LEU A 200 -6.95 5.20 -14.44
CA LEU A 200 -7.84 6.32 -14.74
C LEU A 200 -8.92 5.89 -15.73
N VAL A 201 -10.16 6.16 -15.39
CA VAL A 201 -11.31 5.89 -16.24
C VAL A 201 -12.16 7.14 -16.44
N ASP A 202 -12.88 7.21 -17.56
CA ASP A 202 -13.81 8.32 -17.82
C ASP A 202 -14.95 8.32 -16.81
N LYS A 203 -15.24 9.49 -16.21
CA LYS A 203 -16.24 9.65 -15.14
C LYS A 203 -17.66 9.30 -15.60
N LYS A 204 -18.00 9.55 -16.86
CA LYS A 204 -19.36 9.21 -17.38
C LYS A 204 -19.53 7.70 -17.47
N MET A 205 -18.50 6.98 -17.92
CA MET A 205 -18.52 5.52 -18.01
C MET A 205 -18.51 4.89 -16.63
N TYR A 206 -17.68 5.39 -15.71
CA TYR A 206 -17.67 4.95 -14.31
C TYR A 206 -19.04 5.08 -13.65
N ASN A 207 -19.74 6.20 -13.87
CA ASN A 207 -21.07 6.42 -13.26
C ASN A 207 -22.15 5.45 -13.74
N GLN A 208 -21.94 4.80 -14.87
CA GLN A 208 -22.84 3.77 -15.43
C GLN A 208 -22.51 2.36 -14.94
N ARG A 209 -21.40 2.20 -14.19
CA ARG A 209 -20.95 0.92 -13.65
C ARG A 209 -21.17 0.86 -12.14
N GLU A 210 -22.18 0.11 -11.71
CA GLU A 210 -22.51 -0.02 -10.30
C GLU A 210 -21.39 -0.74 -9.51
N ASP A 211 -20.78 -1.76 -10.11
CA ASP A 211 -19.66 -2.48 -9.52
C ASP A 211 -18.46 -1.55 -9.24
N LEU A 212 -18.03 -0.72 -10.19
CA LEU A 212 -16.96 0.25 -9.96
C LEU A 212 -17.29 1.25 -8.84
N ARG A 213 -18.57 1.69 -8.77
CA ARG A 213 -19.02 2.66 -7.75
C ARG A 213 -19.10 2.07 -6.35
N MET A 214 -19.49 0.80 -6.23
CA MET A 214 -19.75 0.15 -4.94
C MET A 214 -18.52 -0.61 -4.42
N THR A 215 -17.69 -1.17 -5.32
CA THR A 215 -16.60 -2.06 -4.93
C THR A 215 -15.21 -1.55 -5.35
N GLY A 216 -15.13 -0.59 -6.26
CA GLY A 216 -13.86 -0.09 -6.81
C GLY A 216 -13.28 -0.94 -7.94
N ARG A 217 -13.89 -2.10 -8.25
CA ARG A 217 -13.47 -2.99 -9.33
C ARG A 217 -14.64 -3.48 -10.17
N THR A 218 -14.37 -3.96 -11.37
CA THR A 218 -15.38 -4.59 -12.22
C THR A 218 -15.66 -6.00 -11.77
N LEU A 219 -16.94 -6.33 -11.54
CA LEU A 219 -17.41 -7.67 -11.23
C LEU A 219 -17.74 -8.48 -12.49
N PHE A 220 -17.96 -7.79 -13.62
CA PHE A 220 -18.24 -8.33 -14.94
C PHE A 220 -17.38 -7.65 -16.00
N GLY A 221 -17.12 -8.33 -17.10
CA GLY A 221 -16.45 -7.78 -18.29
C GLY A 221 -15.78 -8.86 -19.10
N ALA A 222 -16.31 -9.09 -20.29
CA ALA A 222 -15.70 -9.97 -21.28
C ALA A 222 -14.35 -9.40 -21.76
N LYS A 223 -13.45 -10.30 -22.17
CA LYS A 223 -12.14 -9.89 -22.69
C LYS A 223 -12.34 -9.03 -23.95
N PRO A 224 -11.77 -7.81 -24.00
CA PRO A 224 -11.87 -6.98 -25.20
C PRO A 224 -11.01 -7.57 -26.32
N PRO A 225 -11.29 -7.19 -27.59
CA PRO A 225 -10.49 -7.65 -28.74
C PRO A 225 -9.01 -7.30 -28.63
N ARG A 226 -8.68 -6.24 -27.89
CA ARG A 226 -7.33 -5.81 -27.56
C ARG A 226 -7.24 -5.47 -26.08
N GLY A 227 -6.20 -6.01 -25.41
CA GLY A 227 -5.80 -5.66 -24.07
C GLY A 227 -4.40 -5.02 -24.06
N GLN A 228 -3.44 -5.67 -23.39
CA GLN A 228 -2.05 -5.22 -23.27
C GLN A 228 -1.06 -6.03 -24.11
N GLU A 229 -1.54 -6.80 -25.09
CA GLU A 229 -0.74 -7.79 -25.84
C GLU A 229 0.41 -7.19 -26.66
N LEU A 230 0.34 -5.89 -26.98
CA LEU A 230 1.38 -5.20 -27.75
C LEU A 230 2.44 -4.53 -26.90
N ASP A 231 2.28 -4.50 -25.57
CA ASP A 231 3.15 -3.82 -24.60
C ASP A 231 3.44 -2.33 -24.94
N ASP A 232 2.56 -1.71 -25.72
CA ASP A 232 2.74 -0.39 -26.29
C ASP A 232 2.27 0.75 -25.38
N HIS A 233 1.57 0.44 -24.29
CA HIS A 233 1.12 1.46 -23.33
C HIS A 233 2.27 1.93 -22.42
N TYR A 234 3.05 1.02 -21.87
CA TYR A 234 4.15 1.33 -20.96
C TYR A 234 5.18 2.31 -21.59
N TYR A 235 5.56 2.09 -22.84
CA TYR A 235 6.50 2.95 -23.56
C TYR A 235 5.81 4.06 -24.37
N GLY A 236 4.49 4.13 -24.32
CA GLY A 236 3.68 5.10 -25.04
C GLY A 236 3.80 6.51 -24.49
N ALA A 237 3.51 7.50 -25.33
CA ALA A 237 3.39 8.87 -24.86
C ALA A 237 2.16 9.02 -23.94
N ILE A 238 2.31 9.80 -22.87
CA ILE A 238 1.20 10.13 -21.98
C ILE A 238 0.17 10.94 -22.76
N ARG A 239 -1.08 10.47 -22.79
CA ARG A 239 -2.16 11.14 -23.52
C ARG A 239 -2.48 12.52 -22.92
N PRO A 240 -2.92 13.51 -23.73
CA PRO A 240 -3.08 14.90 -23.27
C PRO A 240 -3.96 15.07 -22.02
N ARG A 241 -5.08 14.35 -21.92
CA ARG A 241 -5.99 14.41 -20.78
C ARG A 241 -5.34 13.87 -19.50
N VAL A 242 -4.63 12.76 -19.62
CA VAL A 242 -3.84 12.16 -18.54
C VAL A 242 -2.69 13.07 -18.13
N ALA A 243 -1.98 13.66 -19.10
CA ALA A 243 -0.89 14.60 -18.84
C ALA A 243 -1.38 15.86 -18.07
N ALA A 244 -2.56 16.37 -18.39
CA ALA A 244 -3.19 17.48 -17.66
C ALA A 244 -3.52 17.10 -16.20
N PHE A 245 -4.11 15.92 -16.00
CA PHE A 245 -4.34 15.38 -14.66
C PHE A 245 -3.02 15.22 -13.88
N MET A 246 -2.02 14.58 -14.48
CA MET A 246 -0.72 14.33 -13.81
C MET A 246 -0.01 15.64 -13.46
N LYS A 247 -0.16 16.68 -14.28
CA LYS A 247 0.40 18.01 -13.98
C LYS A 247 -0.26 18.62 -12.76
N ASP A 248 -1.58 18.65 -12.72
CA ASP A 248 -2.32 19.22 -11.59
C ASP A 248 -2.07 18.40 -10.31
N LEU A 249 -1.93 17.07 -10.43
CA LEU A 249 -1.57 16.19 -9.32
C LEU A 249 -0.20 16.57 -8.75
N ASP A 250 0.83 16.68 -9.58
CA ASP A 250 2.18 17.06 -9.16
C ASP A 250 2.19 18.40 -8.43
N GLU A 251 1.51 19.43 -8.98
CA GLU A 251 1.46 20.77 -8.39
C GLU A 251 0.79 20.75 -7.01
N ASN A 252 -0.26 19.96 -6.82
CA ASN A 252 -0.91 19.81 -5.52
C ASN A 252 -0.05 19.03 -4.52
N LEU A 253 0.62 17.95 -4.96
CA LEU A 253 1.51 17.16 -4.12
C LEU A 253 2.74 17.97 -3.70
N TRP A 254 3.36 18.72 -4.62
CA TRP A 254 4.49 19.61 -4.30
C TRP A 254 4.10 20.69 -3.31
N ALA A 255 2.92 21.31 -3.45
CA ALA A 255 2.44 22.29 -2.49
C ALA A 255 2.26 21.69 -1.08
N LEU A 256 1.94 20.40 -0.98
CA LEU A 256 1.84 19.62 0.26
C LEU A 256 3.20 19.07 0.73
N GLY A 257 4.32 19.43 0.09
CA GLY A 257 5.65 18.98 0.47
C GLY A 257 5.98 17.54 0.07
N ILE A 258 5.16 16.92 -0.79
CA ILE A 258 5.35 15.56 -1.27
C ILE A 258 6.24 15.60 -2.52
N TYR A 259 7.37 14.92 -2.45
CA TYR A 259 8.36 14.88 -3.53
C TYR A 259 7.94 13.96 -4.69
N SER A 260 6.76 14.21 -5.32
CA SER A 260 6.41 13.53 -6.58
C SER A 260 7.52 13.74 -7.60
N LYS A 261 8.15 12.65 -8.06
CA LYS A 261 9.37 12.71 -8.88
C LYS A 261 9.20 12.11 -10.25
N THR A 262 8.62 10.92 -10.33
CA THR A 262 8.51 10.14 -11.55
C THR A 262 7.05 9.83 -11.82
N LYS A 263 6.65 9.92 -13.08
CA LYS A 263 5.33 9.53 -13.56
C LYS A 263 5.45 8.93 -14.96
N HIS A 264 4.72 7.87 -15.21
CA HIS A 264 4.68 7.20 -16.51
C HIS A 264 3.41 6.35 -16.65
N ASN A 265 3.21 5.80 -17.84
CA ASN A 265 2.20 4.77 -18.07
C ASN A 265 2.69 3.43 -17.55
N GLU A 266 1.76 2.60 -17.08
CA GLU A 266 1.99 1.21 -16.73
C GLU A 266 1.60 0.25 -17.87
N ALA A 267 1.80 -1.07 -17.67
CA ALA A 267 1.63 -2.07 -18.72
C ALA A 267 0.17 -2.21 -19.18
N ALA A 268 -0.80 -2.14 -18.28
CA ALA A 268 -2.21 -2.23 -18.65
C ALA A 268 -2.71 -0.92 -19.28
N PRO A 269 -3.61 -0.98 -20.27
CA PRO A 269 -4.29 0.22 -20.77
C PRO A 269 -4.97 0.98 -19.61
N ALA A 270 -4.93 2.30 -19.66
CA ALA A 270 -5.43 3.22 -18.62
C ALA A 270 -4.74 3.12 -17.25
N GLN A 271 -3.65 2.37 -17.13
CA GLN A 271 -2.85 2.26 -15.91
C GLN A 271 -1.64 3.20 -15.93
N HIS A 272 -1.33 3.78 -14.79
CA HIS A 272 -0.25 4.75 -14.61
C HIS A 272 0.42 4.56 -13.26
N GLU A 273 1.63 5.14 -13.11
CA GLU A 273 2.36 5.15 -11.86
C GLU A 273 2.86 6.55 -11.51
N MET A 274 2.93 6.82 -10.21
CA MET A 274 3.64 7.95 -9.63
C MET A 274 4.59 7.44 -8.54
N ALA A 275 5.86 7.82 -8.62
CA ALA A 275 6.88 7.47 -7.63
C ALA A 275 7.44 8.73 -6.96
N PRO A 276 7.39 8.85 -5.61
CA PRO A 276 7.99 9.93 -4.87
C PRO A 276 9.47 9.65 -4.57
N VAL A 277 10.22 10.67 -4.20
CA VAL A 277 11.49 10.50 -3.50
C VAL A 277 11.19 9.98 -2.09
N TYR A 278 12.01 9.06 -1.60
CA TYR A 278 11.87 8.49 -0.26
C TYR A 278 12.03 9.54 0.85
N THR A 279 11.35 9.31 1.96
CA THR A 279 11.51 10.06 3.21
C THR A 279 11.47 9.11 4.41
N ASP A 280 11.52 9.63 5.65
CA ASP A 280 11.30 8.79 6.82
C ASP A 280 9.94 8.07 6.77
N ALA A 281 9.84 6.89 7.38
CA ALA A 281 8.68 6.04 7.24
C ALA A 281 7.39 6.68 7.77
N ASN A 282 7.45 7.52 8.81
CA ASN A 282 6.28 8.22 9.34
C ASN A 282 5.73 9.22 8.33
N THR A 283 6.59 10.11 7.84
CA THR A 283 6.24 11.10 6.80
C THR A 283 5.80 10.40 5.51
N ALA A 284 6.47 9.32 5.09
CA ALA A 284 6.10 8.57 3.89
C ALA A 284 4.69 7.97 3.99
N CYS A 285 4.30 7.45 5.16
CA CYS A 285 2.96 6.92 5.39
C CYS A 285 1.90 8.03 5.31
N ASP A 286 2.13 9.17 5.94
CA ASP A 286 1.23 10.32 5.85
C ASP A 286 1.11 10.82 4.40
N HIS A 287 2.23 10.99 3.72
CA HIS A 287 2.28 11.42 2.33
C HIS A 287 1.57 10.45 1.37
N ASN A 288 1.71 9.15 1.57
CA ASN A 288 1.02 8.17 0.73
C ASN A 288 -0.51 8.22 0.92
N GLN A 289 -1.00 8.39 2.15
CA GLN A 289 -2.43 8.57 2.41
C GLN A 289 -2.96 9.85 1.74
N LEU A 290 -2.24 10.96 1.86
CA LEU A 290 -2.57 12.20 1.16
C LEU A 290 -2.53 12.05 -0.36
N THR A 291 -1.53 11.36 -0.89
CA THR A 291 -1.41 11.09 -2.33
C THR A 291 -2.64 10.36 -2.86
N MET A 292 -3.07 9.28 -2.20
CA MET A 292 -4.27 8.54 -2.59
C MET A 292 -5.54 9.39 -2.56
N GLU A 293 -5.68 10.27 -1.58
CA GLU A 293 -6.81 11.18 -1.47
C GLU A 293 -6.77 12.26 -2.58
N VAL A 294 -5.60 12.89 -2.77
CA VAL A 294 -5.42 13.96 -3.78
C VAL A 294 -5.60 13.41 -5.19
N MET A 295 -5.10 12.22 -5.50
CA MET A 295 -5.33 11.56 -6.80
C MET A 295 -6.80 11.46 -7.16
N LYS A 296 -7.63 10.99 -6.23
CA LYS A 296 -9.08 10.87 -6.45
C LYS A 296 -9.72 12.25 -6.71
N LYS A 297 -9.39 13.24 -5.90
CA LYS A 297 -9.95 14.58 -6.01
C LYS A 297 -9.52 15.31 -7.29
N ILE A 298 -8.26 15.16 -7.69
CA ILE A 298 -7.76 15.79 -8.94
C ILE A 298 -8.34 15.08 -10.15
N ALA A 299 -8.48 13.74 -10.13
CA ALA A 299 -9.12 13.02 -11.23
C ALA A 299 -10.54 13.57 -11.51
N GLU A 300 -11.32 13.83 -10.48
CA GLU A 300 -12.67 14.38 -10.63
C GLU A 300 -12.71 15.74 -11.35
N LYS A 301 -11.70 16.60 -11.15
CA LYS A 301 -11.58 17.91 -11.84
C LYS A 301 -11.32 17.77 -13.35
N HIS A 302 -10.79 16.62 -13.76
CA HIS A 302 -10.51 16.30 -15.17
C HIS A 302 -11.57 15.38 -15.80
N ASP A 303 -12.75 15.26 -15.18
CA ASP A 303 -13.81 14.32 -15.58
C ASP A 303 -13.30 12.87 -15.64
N LEU A 304 -12.34 12.51 -14.81
CA LEU A 304 -11.77 11.19 -14.62
C LEU A 304 -12.14 10.64 -13.23
N VAL A 305 -11.97 9.34 -13.06
CA VAL A 305 -11.98 8.67 -11.77
C VAL A 305 -10.69 7.87 -11.62
N CYS A 306 -10.01 8.08 -10.49
CA CYS A 306 -8.82 7.32 -10.12
C CYS A 306 -9.23 6.06 -9.34
N LEU A 307 -8.94 4.90 -9.91
CA LEU A 307 -9.17 3.61 -9.27
C LEU A 307 -7.89 3.15 -8.59
N LEU A 308 -7.98 2.85 -7.31
CA LEU A 308 -6.89 2.34 -6.47
C LEU A 308 -7.10 0.88 -6.06
N ASP A 309 -8.16 0.22 -6.54
CA ASP A 309 -8.29 -1.22 -6.35
C ASP A 309 -7.11 -1.96 -6.97
N GLU A 310 -6.73 -3.09 -6.39
CA GLU A 310 -5.59 -3.88 -6.81
C GLU A 310 -5.80 -4.56 -8.16
N LYS A 311 -7.06 -4.86 -8.51
CA LYS A 311 -7.42 -5.53 -9.76
C LYS A 311 -8.74 -5.00 -10.32
N PRO A 312 -8.79 -3.74 -10.77
CA PRO A 312 -10.02 -3.14 -11.27
C PRO A 312 -10.56 -3.86 -12.50
N PHE A 313 -9.68 -4.45 -13.30
CA PHE A 313 -10.02 -5.14 -14.55
C PHE A 313 -9.36 -6.52 -14.59
N ALA A 314 -10.14 -7.56 -14.85
CA ALA A 314 -9.60 -8.90 -15.07
C ALA A 314 -8.88 -8.99 -16.43
N GLY A 315 -7.88 -9.87 -16.52
CA GLY A 315 -7.17 -10.14 -17.78
C GLY A 315 -6.09 -9.14 -18.18
N VAL A 316 -5.89 -8.06 -17.41
CA VAL A 316 -4.78 -7.11 -17.55
C VAL A 316 -4.02 -6.98 -16.22
N ASN A 317 -2.88 -6.28 -16.19
CA ASN A 317 -2.12 -6.06 -14.97
C ASN A 317 -2.98 -5.42 -13.87
N GLY A 318 -2.70 -5.78 -12.63
CA GLY A 318 -3.24 -5.10 -11.45
C GLY A 318 -2.32 -4.00 -10.97
N SER A 319 -2.77 -3.22 -9.98
CA SER A 319 -2.03 -2.12 -9.37
C SER A 319 -1.55 -2.47 -7.96
N GLY A 320 -0.30 -2.16 -7.70
CA GLY A 320 0.33 -2.28 -6.40
C GLY A 320 0.96 -0.98 -5.93
N LYS A 321 1.79 -1.10 -4.89
CA LYS A 321 2.81 -0.11 -4.55
C LYS A 321 4.08 -0.84 -4.11
N HIS A 322 5.15 -0.55 -4.82
CA HIS A 322 6.45 -1.09 -4.45
C HIS A 322 7.00 -0.26 -3.29
N ASP A 323 7.18 -0.90 -2.15
CA ASP A 323 7.61 -0.25 -0.91
C ASP A 323 9.13 -0.33 -0.80
N ASN A 324 9.82 0.74 -1.19
CA ASN A 324 11.28 0.83 -1.18
C ASN A 324 11.76 1.19 0.22
N TRP A 325 12.12 0.18 1.01
CA TRP A 325 12.50 0.32 2.42
C TRP A 325 14.02 0.28 2.63
N SER A 326 14.54 1.14 3.51
CA SER A 326 15.95 1.18 3.90
C SER A 326 16.16 1.77 5.29
N LEU A 327 17.38 1.70 5.82
CA LEU A 327 17.78 2.31 7.09
C LEU A 327 18.89 3.35 6.87
N ASN A 328 18.67 4.57 7.32
CA ASN A 328 19.66 5.65 7.29
C ASN A 328 19.98 6.15 8.70
N THR A 329 21.22 6.55 8.94
CA THR A 329 21.56 7.28 10.17
C THR A 329 21.12 8.74 10.05
N ASP A 330 20.96 9.43 11.18
CA ASP A 330 20.75 10.88 11.25
C ASP A 330 21.96 11.69 10.72
N THR A 331 23.12 11.05 10.53
CA THR A 331 24.30 11.60 9.88
C THR A 331 24.33 11.36 8.35
N GLY A 332 23.30 10.75 7.78
CA GLY A 332 23.13 10.53 6.34
C GLY A 332 23.80 9.28 5.77
N LYS A 333 24.23 8.33 6.61
CA LYS A 333 24.80 7.05 6.15
C LYS A 333 23.67 6.05 5.92
N ASN A 334 23.61 5.47 4.73
CA ASN A 334 22.69 4.36 4.45
C ASN A 334 23.33 3.03 4.86
N LEU A 335 22.63 2.23 5.68
CA LEU A 335 23.16 0.99 6.28
C LEU A 335 23.11 -0.22 5.33
N PHE A 336 22.35 -0.12 4.26
CA PHE A 336 22.28 -1.14 3.20
C PHE A 336 23.12 -0.76 1.97
N LYS A 337 23.97 0.27 2.06
CA LYS A 337 24.90 0.60 0.97
C LYS A 337 26.10 -0.32 1.00
N PRO A 338 26.31 -1.18 -0.03
CA PRO A 338 27.39 -2.18 -0.02
C PRO A 338 28.79 -1.55 -0.02
N GLY A 339 28.92 -0.34 -0.60
CA GLY A 339 30.21 0.29 -0.79
C GLY A 339 30.90 -0.19 -2.07
N LYS A 340 32.23 0.06 -2.14
CA LYS A 340 33.04 -0.33 -3.32
C LYS A 340 33.47 -1.79 -3.29
N THR A 341 33.55 -2.36 -2.10
CA THR A 341 33.98 -3.76 -1.83
C THR A 341 32.97 -4.42 -0.89
N PRO A 342 31.80 -4.86 -1.40
CA PRO A 342 30.72 -5.42 -0.58
C PRO A 342 31.18 -6.59 0.28
N SER A 343 32.05 -7.46 -0.26
CA SER A 343 32.58 -8.65 0.44
C SER A 343 33.42 -8.32 1.69
N GLN A 344 33.97 -7.12 1.77
CA GLN A 344 34.77 -6.64 2.90
C GLN A 344 34.02 -5.70 3.84
N ASN A 345 32.81 -5.29 3.49
CA ASN A 345 31.99 -4.40 4.31
C ASN A 345 31.21 -5.21 5.37
N ALA A 346 31.87 -5.54 6.45
CA ALA A 346 31.32 -6.38 7.51
C ALA A 346 30.05 -5.79 8.16
N GLN A 347 29.96 -4.44 8.28
CA GLN A 347 28.75 -3.78 8.78
C GLN A 347 27.58 -4.00 7.83
N PHE A 348 27.75 -3.75 6.54
CA PHE A 348 26.73 -4.03 5.53
C PHE A 348 26.31 -5.49 5.55
N LEU A 349 27.25 -6.43 5.57
CA LEU A 349 26.95 -7.87 5.61
C LEU A 349 26.19 -8.29 6.87
N LEU A 350 26.43 -7.63 8.01
CA LEU A 350 25.67 -7.87 9.23
C LEU A 350 24.21 -7.41 9.10
N PHE A 351 23.98 -6.20 8.57
CA PHE A 351 22.62 -5.69 8.32
C PHE A 351 21.90 -6.54 7.26
N LEU A 352 22.60 -6.97 6.21
CA LEU A 352 22.05 -7.88 5.21
C LEU A 352 21.68 -9.23 5.82
N ALA A 353 22.52 -9.80 6.67
CA ALA A 353 22.25 -11.05 7.38
C ALA A 353 21.05 -10.92 8.31
N ALA A 354 20.92 -9.80 9.05
CA ALA A 354 19.76 -9.49 9.88
C ALA A 354 18.47 -9.44 9.04
N PHE A 355 18.50 -8.80 7.89
CA PHE A 355 17.35 -8.72 6.99
C PHE A 355 16.95 -10.09 6.45
N VAL A 356 17.91 -10.88 5.94
CA VAL A 356 17.66 -12.23 5.42
C VAL A 356 17.06 -13.13 6.48
N LYS A 357 17.63 -13.12 7.71
CA LYS A 357 17.11 -13.91 8.84
C LYS A 357 15.70 -13.47 9.22
N GLY A 358 15.48 -12.16 9.42
CA GLY A 358 14.18 -11.63 9.83
C GLY A 358 13.06 -11.92 8.82
N VAL A 359 13.33 -11.75 7.52
CA VAL A 359 12.37 -12.09 6.48
C VAL A 359 12.10 -13.59 6.43
N ASP A 360 13.11 -14.45 6.59
CA ASP A 360 12.92 -15.91 6.61
C ASP A 360 12.08 -16.36 7.81
N GLU A 361 12.35 -15.84 9.00
CA GLU A 361 11.63 -16.23 10.21
C GLU A 361 10.18 -15.72 10.25
N TYR A 362 9.92 -14.53 9.68
CA TYR A 362 8.62 -13.84 9.77
C TYR A 362 7.95 -13.61 8.40
N GLN A 363 8.30 -14.40 7.39
CA GLN A 363 7.72 -14.34 6.04
C GLN A 363 6.19 -14.43 6.03
N ASP A 364 5.62 -15.25 6.92
CA ASP A 364 4.19 -15.42 7.09
C ASP A 364 3.52 -14.12 7.58
N PHE A 365 4.13 -13.41 8.53
CA PHE A 365 3.59 -12.15 9.02
C PHE A 365 3.70 -11.06 7.97
N LEU A 366 4.83 -10.97 7.25
CA LEU A 366 4.98 -10.03 6.13
C LEU A 366 3.90 -10.26 5.06
N ARG A 367 3.61 -11.53 4.70
CA ARG A 367 2.49 -11.85 3.78
C ARG A 367 1.14 -11.42 4.36
N ALA A 368 0.92 -11.58 5.67
CA ALA A 368 -0.31 -11.16 6.31
C ALA A 368 -0.52 -9.64 6.29
N THR A 369 0.56 -8.84 6.34
CA THR A 369 0.46 -7.36 6.29
C THR A 369 -0.12 -6.81 4.99
N VAL A 370 -0.11 -7.61 3.93
CA VAL A 370 -0.61 -7.26 2.59
C VAL A 370 -1.82 -8.12 2.20
N ALA A 371 -2.39 -8.85 3.15
CA ALA A 371 -3.55 -9.71 2.94
C ALA A 371 -4.85 -8.90 2.85
N PHE A 372 -5.45 -8.89 1.66
CA PHE A 372 -6.69 -8.19 1.36
C PHE A 372 -7.36 -8.84 0.14
N PRO A 373 -8.70 -8.89 0.05
CA PRO A 373 -9.39 -9.56 -1.08
C PRO A 373 -8.95 -9.05 -2.45
N GLY A 374 -8.85 -7.73 -2.64
CA GLY A 374 -8.39 -7.13 -3.90
C GLY A 374 -6.98 -7.58 -4.28
N ASN A 375 -6.08 -7.69 -3.29
CA ASN A 375 -4.70 -8.11 -3.52
C ASN A 375 -4.58 -9.62 -3.85
N ASP A 376 -5.52 -10.45 -3.40
CA ASP A 376 -5.58 -11.87 -3.78
C ASP A 376 -5.88 -12.03 -5.28
N HIS A 377 -6.64 -11.11 -5.89
CA HIS A 377 -6.87 -11.08 -7.34
C HIS A 377 -5.65 -10.62 -8.15
N ARG A 378 -4.71 -9.89 -7.52
CA ARG A 378 -3.51 -9.33 -8.16
C ARG A 378 -2.32 -10.28 -8.08
N LEU A 379 -2.04 -10.88 -6.91
CA LEU A 379 -0.82 -11.65 -6.65
C LEU A 379 -0.71 -12.89 -7.54
N GLY A 380 0.52 -13.16 -8.00
CA GLY A 380 0.87 -14.36 -8.77
C GLY A 380 0.72 -14.26 -10.28
N ALA A 381 0.38 -13.09 -10.81
CA ALA A 381 0.25 -12.88 -12.26
C ALA A 381 0.61 -11.45 -12.68
N SER A 382 1.17 -11.29 -13.87
CA SER A 382 1.30 -9.99 -14.55
C SER A 382 1.99 -8.92 -13.67
N GLU A 383 3.29 -9.07 -13.44
CA GLU A 383 4.15 -8.17 -12.65
C GLU A 383 3.88 -8.14 -11.13
N ALA A 384 2.86 -8.84 -10.64
CA ALA A 384 2.65 -9.04 -9.22
C ALA A 384 3.35 -10.31 -8.73
N PRO A 385 4.12 -10.25 -7.63
CA PRO A 385 4.88 -11.42 -7.15
C PRO A 385 3.93 -12.53 -6.67
N PRO A 386 4.44 -13.79 -6.62
CA PRO A 386 3.69 -14.89 -6.04
C PRO A 386 3.50 -14.70 -4.52
N ALA A 387 2.57 -15.48 -3.93
CA ALA A 387 2.31 -15.45 -2.49
C ALA A 387 3.47 -15.96 -1.63
N VAL A 388 4.39 -16.73 -2.21
CA VAL A 388 5.61 -17.18 -1.54
C VAL A 388 6.63 -16.07 -1.47
N LEU A 389 6.98 -15.68 -0.26
CA LEU A 389 7.99 -14.65 -0.05
C LEU A 389 9.40 -15.22 -0.28
N SER A 390 10.20 -14.54 -1.09
CA SER A 390 11.62 -14.82 -1.31
C SER A 390 12.39 -13.52 -1.49
N ILE A 391 13.70 -13.57 -1.27
CA ILE A 391 14.59 -12.42 -1.42
C ILE A 391 15.46 -12.60 -2.66
N PHE A 392 15.43 -11.63 -3.56
CA PHE A 392 16.36 -11.47 -4.66
C PHE A 392 17.54 -10.59 -4.22
N LEU A 393 18.74 -11.12 -4.30
CA LEU A 393 19.98 -10.37 -3.99
C LEU A 393 20.75 -9.96 -5.25
N GLY A 394 20.51 -10.64 -6.36
CA GLY A 394 21.29 -10.53 -7.58
C GLY A 394 22.61 -11.31 -7.52
N ASP A 395 23.26 -11.46 -8.68
CA ASP A 395 24.37 -12.40 -8.88
C ASP A 395 25.57 -12.12 -7.98
N GLU A 396 25.95 -10.84 -7.81
CA GLU A 396 27.13 -10.48 -7.03
C GLU A 396 26.97 -10.74 -5.53
N LEU A 397 25.86 -10.26 -4.94
CA LEU A 397 25.62 -10.44 -3.51
C LEU A 397 25.33 -11.92 -3.18
N ASP A 398 24.64 -12.64 -4.06
CA ASP A 398 24.46 -14.08 -3.86
C ASP A 398 25.80 -14.83 -3.90
N ALA A 399 26.67 -14.51 -4.86
CA ALA A 399 28.01 -15.10 -4.92
C ALA A 399 28.83 -14.78 -3.66
N ILE A 400 28.73 -13.57 -3.09
CA ILE A 400 29.34 -13.21 -1.83
C ILE A 400 28.77 -14.04 -0.68
N VAL A 401 27.46 -14.15 -0.56
CA VAL A 401 26.80 -14.97 0.45
C VAL A 401 27.24 -16.43 0.35
N GLN A 402 27.26 -16.99 -0.86
CA GLN A 402 27.73 -18.37 -1.09
C GLN A 402 29.21 -18.56 -0.73
N SER A 403 30.07 -17.57 -1.00
CA SER A 403 31.48 -17.63 -0.62
C SER A 403 31.66 -17.64 0.91
N ILE A 404 30.86 -16.83 1.63
CA ILE A 404 30.86 -16.79 3.11
C ILE A 404 30.40 -18.15 3.67
N ILE A 405 29.33 -18.73 3.14
CA ILE A 405 28.81 -20.05 3.55
C ILE A 405 29.88 -21.14 3.36
N ARG A 406 30.51 -21.16 2.20
CA ARG A 406 31.56 -22.17 1.86
C ARG A 406 32.89 -21.90 2.55
N GLY A 407 33.13 -20.68 3.05
CA GLY A 407 34.42 -20.27 3.61
C GLY A 407 35.49 -20.09 2.54
N THR A 408 35.12 -19.67 1.34
CA THR A 408 36.02 -19.40 0.21
C THR A 408 36.20 -17.92 0.01
N GLU A 409 37.32 -17.49 -0.56
CA GLU A 409 37.57 -16.10 -0.88
C GLU A 409 36.70 -15.68 -2.09
N PHE A 410 35.99 -14.57 -1.97
CA PHE A 410 35.25 -13.97 -3.10
C PHE A 410 36.23 -13.13 -3.95
N LYS A 411 36.27 -13.38 -5.24
CA LYS A 411 37.03 -12.58 -6.20
C LYS A 411 36.06 -11.57 -6.83
N GLU A 412 36.28 -10.29 -6.56
CA GLU A 412 35.47 -9.23 -7.15
C GLU A 412 35.59 -9.23 -8.69
N ALA A 413 34.45 -9.30 -9.36
CA ALA A 413 34.37 -9.02 -10.79
C ALA A 413 34.49 -7.52 -10.98
N GLY A 414 35.47 -7.07 -11.77
CA GLY A 414 35.64 -5.65 -12.08
C GLY A 414 34.37 -5.04 -12.69
N LYS A 415 34.22 -3.73 -12.53
CA LYS A 415 33.08 -2.99 -13.12
C LYS A 415 32.94 -3.33 -14.59
N ARG A 416 31.80 -3.84 -14.97
CA ARG A 416 31.46 -4.10 -16.37
C ARG A 416 31.01 -2.79 -17.03
N THR A 417 31.48 -2.54 -18.21
CA THR A 417 31.05 -1.41 -19.05
C THR A 417 30.39 -1.98 -20.30
N LEU A 418 29.19 -1.53 -20.56
CA LEU A 418 28.47 -1.90 -21.80
C LEU A 418 29.08 -1.12 -22.96
N GLN A 419 29.57 -1.86 -23.95
CA GLN A 419 29.94 -1.31 -25.25
C GLN A 419 28.79 -1.53 -26.23
N ILE A 420 28.09 -0.44 -26.56
CA ILE A 420 26.91 -0.51 -27.45
C ILE A 420 27.30 -0.58 -28.93
N GLY A 421 28.61 -0.41 -29.25
CA GLY A 421 29.09 -0.47 -30.62
C GLY A 421 28.75 0.75 -31.48
N VAL A 422 28.44 1.87 -30.85
CA VAL A 422 28.17 3.18 -31.47
C VAL A 422 29.21 4.17 -31.01
N ASP A 423 30.06 4.67 -31.90
CA ASP A 423 31.21 5.54 -31.58
C ASP A 423 30.83 6.85 -30.90
N ALA A 424 29.63 7.36 -31.15
CA ALA A 424 29.13 8.61 -30.54
C ALA A 424 28.57 8.45 -29.13
N MET A 425 28.44 7.22 -28.60
CA MET A 425 27.86 6.97 -27.28
C MET A 425 28.96 6.79 -26.22
N PRO A 426 28.84 7.48 -25.07
CA PRO A 426 29.75 7.25 -23.97
C PRO A 426 29.59 5.81 -23.42
N PRO A 427 30.67 5.22 -22.87
CA PRO A 427 30.58 3.91 -22.23
C PRO A 427 29.60 3.97 -21.06
N ILE A 428 28.65 3.02 -21.01
CA ILE A 428 27.62 2.94 -19.97
C ILE A 428 28.12 1.98 -18.90
N PRO A 429 28.31 2.43 -17.65
CA PRO A 429 28.59 1.51 -16.55
C PRO A 429 27.41 0.58 -16.34
N GLN A 430 27.66 -0.71 -16.33
CA GLN A 430 26.63 -1.73 -16.04
C GLN A 430 26.56 -1.91 -14.54
N ASP A 431 25.33 -1.90 -13.98
CA ASP A 431 25.08 -2.34 -12.63
C ASP A 431 25.39 -3.82 -12.47
N ASN A 432 25.86 -4.23 -11.30
CA ASN A 432 26.26 -5.61 -11.04
C ASN A 432 25.09 -6.59 -10.92
N THR A 433 23.85 -6.06 -10.84
CA THR A 433 22.61 -6.83 -10.71
C THR A 433 21.53 -6.23 -11.58
N ASP A 434 20.70 -7.09 -12.20
CA ASP A 434 19.45 -6.71 -12.83
C ASP A 434 18.33 -6.69 -11.77
N ARG A 435 17.21 -6.02 -12.07
CA ARG A 435 16.01 -6.05 -11.22
C ARG A 435 15.18 -7.28 -11.59
N ASN A 436 14.90 -8.13 -10.61
CA ASN A 436 14.01 -9.26 -10.80
C ASN A 436 12.56 -8.84 -10.57
N ARG A 437 11.81 -8.64 -11.65
CA ARG A 437 10.39 -8.22 -11.63
C ARG A 437 9.46 -9.22 -10.94
N THR A 438 9.87 -10.48 -10.82
CA THR A 438 9.04 -11.55 -10.25
C THR A 438 9.30 -11.79 -8.77
N SER A 439 10.32 -11.15 -8.19
CA SER A 439 10.66 -11.32 -6.78
C SER A 439 9.75 -10.47 -5.88
N PRO A 440 9.18 -11.04 -4.81
CA PRO A 440 8.38 -10.29 -3.84
C PRO A 440 9.20 -9.34 -2.97
N MET A 441 10.50 -9.62 -2.79
CA MET A 441 11.44 -8.79 -2.03
C MET A 441 12.77 -8.72 -2.78
N ALA A 442 13.10 -7.55 -3.35
CA ALA A 442 14.31 -7.40 -4.16
C ALA A 442 15.28 -6.38 -3.54
N PHE A 443 16.57 -6.73 -3.47
CA PHE A 443 17.62 -5.78 -3.15
C PHE A 443 17.95 -4.93 -4.39
N THR A 444 17.87 -3.61 -4.27
CA THR A 444 18.06 -2.67 -5.39
C THR A 444 19.16 -1.64 -5.10
N GLY A 445 20.33 -2.13 -4.66
CA GLY A 445 21.57 -1.37 -4.50
C GLY A 445 21.81 -0.77 -3.12
N ASN A 446 20.81 -0.26 -2.43
CA ASN A 446 20.92 0.29 -1.07
C ASN A 446 19.60 0.23 -0.29
N LYS A 447 18.64 -0.54 -0.76
CA LYS A 447 17.30 -0.69 -0.21
C LYS A 447 16.70 -2.01 -0.63
N PHE A 448 15.65 -2.42 0.06
CA PHE A 448 14.79 -3.54 -0.32
C PHE A 448 13.47 -3.03 -0.84
N GLU A 449 13.04 -3.56 -1.96
CA GLU A 449 11.78 -3.26 -2.61
C GLU A 449 10.79 -4.38 -2.32
N PHE A 450 9.79 -4.09 -1.48
CA PHE A 450 8.72 -5.03 -1.16
C PHE A 450 7.54 -4.81 -2.11
N ARG A 451 7.29 -5.76 -3.01
CA ARG A 451 6.39 -5.64 -4.16
C ARG A 451 4.99 -6.20 -3.95
N MET A 452 4.71 -6.78 -2.79
CA MET A 452 3.44 -7.47 -2.54
C MET A 452 2.30 -6.53 -2.14
N LEU A 453 2.55 -5.25 -1.83
CA LEU A 453 1.52 -4.33 -1.37
C LEU A 453 0.52 -4.01 -2.48
N GLY A 454 -0.77 -4.02 -2.12
CA GLY A 454 -1.84 -3.55 -2.98
C GLY A 454 -1.92 -2.03 -3.06
N SER A 455 -2.39 -1.53 -4.20
CA SER A 455 -2.48 -0.09 -4.49
C SER A 455 -3.36 0.68 -3.50
N SER A 456 -4.45 0.10 -3.01
CA SER A 456 -5.36 0.74 -2.05
C SER A 456 -4.87 0.70 -0.61
N GLN A 457 -3.89 -0.16 -0.29
CA GLN A 457 -3.48 -0.43 1.07
C GLN A 457 -2.59 0.68 1.66
N SER A 458 -2.65 0.84 2.99
CA SER A 458 -1.68 1.68 3.72
C SER A 458 -0.34 0.97 3.82
N ILE A 459 0.75 1.69 3.57
CA ILE A 459 2.12 1.19 3.71
C ILE A 459 2.54 1.00 5.18
N SER A 460 1.76 1.46 6.15
CA SER A 460 2.13 1.37 7.59
C SER A 460 2.30 -0.07 8.06
N GLY A 461 1.41 -0.99 7.66
CA GLY A 461 1.45 -2.39 8.10
C GLY A 461 2.77 -3.10 7.76
N PRO A 462 3.17 -3.16 6.49
CA PRO A 462 4.46 -3.72 6.08
C PRO A 462 5.66 -3.05 6.76
N ASN A 463 5.65 -1.71 6.89
CA ASN A 463 6.74 -0.98 7.53
C ASN A 463 6.85 -1.26 9.04
N ILE A 464 5.72 -1.39 9.74
CA ILE A 464 5.72 -1.85 11.14
C ILE A 464 6.37 -3.23 11.25
N ALA A 465 6.02 -4.15 10.36
CA ALA A 465 6.59 -5.49 10.34
C ALA A 465 8.09 -5.47 10.04
N LEU A 466 8.53 -4.81 8.95
CA LEU A 466 9.94 -4.72 8.57
C LEU A 466 10.79 -4.10 9.67
N ASN A 467 10.34 -3.00 10.27
CA ASN A 467 11.06 -2.36 11.37
C ASN A 467 11.17 -3.29 12.59
N THR A 468 10.08 -4.00 12.94
CA THR A 468 10.06 -4.86 14.13
C THR A 468 10.93 -6.12 13.96
N ILE A 469 10.86 -6.78 12.81
CA ILE A 469 11.71 -7.96 12.56
C ILE A 469 13.19 -7.57 12.50
N MET A 470 13.50 -6.40 11.94
CA MET A 470 14.87 -5.88 11.98
C MET A 470 15.33 -5.56 13.41
N ALA A 471 14.46 -4.96 14.22
CA ALA A 471 14.77 -4.69 15.62
C ALA A 471 15.06 -5.99 16.39
N GLU A 472 14.27 -7.05 16.16
CA GLU A 472 14.49 -8.37 16.77
C GLU A 472 15.86 -8.94 16.42
N GLU A 473 16.21 -8.96 15.13
CA GLU A 473 17.46 -9.53 14.68
C GLU A 473 18.67 -8.73 15.15
N LEU A 474 18.60 -7.42 15.06
CA LEU A 474 19.66 -6.54 15.54
C LEU A 474 19.81 -6.63 17.06
N GLN A 475 18.72 -6.82 17.82
CA GLN A 475 18.78 -7.07 19.27
C GLN A 475 19.54 -8.36 19.57
N GLN A 476 19.17 -9.48 18.91
CA GLN A 476 19.84 -10.76 19.10
C GLN A 476 21.33 -10.66 18.77
N PHE A 477 21.68 -9.98 17.69
CA PHE A 477 23.07 -9.80 17.27
C PHE A 477 23.85 -8.91 18.24
N ALA A 478 23.26 -7.82 18.71
CA ALA A 478 23.87 -6.94 19.70
C ALA A 478 24.09 -7.69 21.03
N ASP A 479 23.10 -8.41 21.53
CA ASP A 479 23.18 -9.18 22.79
C ASP A 479 24.29 -10.23 22.75
N GLN A 480 24.59 -10.80 21.58
CA GLN A 480 25.70 -11.75 21.37
C GLN A 480 27.03 -11.04 21.25
N LEU A 481 27.12 -10.00 20.41
CA LEU A 481 28.39 -9.36 20.07
C LEU A 481 28.91 -8.43 21.17
N GLU A 482 28.06 -7.82 21.98
CA GLU A 482 28.45 -7.03 23.16
C GLU A 482 29.17 -7.87 24.23
N LYS A 483 28.97 -9.19 24.25
CA LYS A 483 29.63 -10.14 25.16
C LYS A 483 30.90 -10.74 24.58
N SER A 484 31.22 -10.42 23.32
CA SER A 484 32.34 -11.01 22.60
C SER A 484 33.70 -10.57 23.19
N LYS A 485 34.62 -11.52 23.30
CA LYS A 485 36.03 -11.25 23.62
C LYS A 485 36.89 -11.02 22.38
N ASN A 486 36.39 -11.41 21.21
CA ASN A 486 37.04 -11.23 19.92
C ASN A 486 35.98 -10.86 18.88
N PHE A 487 35.65 -9.59 18.85
CA PHE A 487 34.55 -9.05 18.03
C PHE A 487 34.62 -9.50 16.58
N GLN A 488 35.79 -9.35 15.93
CA GLN A 488 35.94 -9.68 14.51
C GLN A 488 35.66 -11.16 14.22
N SER A 489 36.24 -12.08 15.00
CA SER A 489 36.02 -13.51 14.82
C SER A 489 34.58 -13.93 15.09
N ASP A 490 33.94 -13.36 16.11
CA ASP A 490 32.58 -13.73 16.46
C ASP A 490 31.56 -13.12 15.49
N LEU A 491 31.83 -11.93 14.95
CA LEU A 491 31.09 -11.31 13.87
C LEU A 491 31.08 -12.17 12.59
N GLU A 492 32.26 -12.63 12.15
CA GLU A 492 32.40 -13.51 10.98
C GLU A 492 31.65 -14.83 11.15
N LYS A 493 31.74 -15.43 12.34
CA LYS A 493 31.01 -16.67 12.66
C LYS A 493 29.49 -16.42 12.67
N LEU A 494 29.04 -15.30 13.23
CA LEU A 494 27.64 -14.93 13.27
C LEU A 494 27.07 -14.76 11.86
N ILE A 495 27.71 -13.94 11.02
CA ILE A 495 27.28 -13.70 9.63
C ILE A 495 27.24 -15.02 8.86
N LYS A 496 28.29 -15.83 8.95
CA LYS A 496 28.35 -17.15 8.29
C LYS A 496 27.23 -18.06 8.76
N LYS A 497 27.01 -18.15 10.08
CA LYS A 497 25.94 -18.98 10.65
C LYS A 497 24.57 -18.53 10.11
N VAL A 498 24.28 -17.25 10.16
CA VAL A 498 23.00 -16.71 9.72
C VAL A 498 22.73 -17.00 8.24
N PHE A 499 23.68 -16.70 7.35
CA PHE A 499 23.51 -17.04 5.94
C PHE A 499 23.38 -18.55 5.69
N THR A 500 24.09 -19.38 6.44
CA THR A 500 23.96 -20.84 6.30
C THR A 500 22.57 -21.32 6.69
N ASP A 501 22.04 -20.83 7.80
CA ASP A 501 20.76 -21.28 8.37
C ASP A 501 19.55 -20.73 7.58
N HIS A 502 19.66 -19.52 6.98
CA HIS A 502 18.55 -18.79 6.36
C HIS A 502 18.67 -18.61 4.84
N GLN A 503 19.64 -19.24 4.17
CA GLN A 503 19.77 -19.14 2.70
C GLN A 503 18.55 -19.65 1.93
N ARG A 504 17.68 -20.44 2.56
CA ARG A 504 16.47 -21.00 1.93
C ARG A 504 15.53 -19.94 1.36
N ILE A 505 15.52 -18.72 1.94
CA ILE A 505 14.66 -17.60 1.51
C ILE A 505 15.24 -16.86 0.28
N ILE A 506 16.55 -17.05 -0.01
CA ILE A 506 17.22 -16.38 -1.13
C ILE A 506 16.90 -17.13 -2.43
N PHE A 507 16.39 -16.39 -3.41
CA PHE A 507 16.06 -16.91 -4.73
C PHE A 507 16.27 -15.84 -5.81
N ASN A 508 17.15 -16.11 -6.78
CA ASN A 508 17.48 -15.19 -7.86
C ASN A 508 16.87 -15.59 -9.22
N GLY A 509 15.99 -16.59 -9.24
CA GLY A 509 15.32 -17.08 -10.44
C GLY A 509 13.99 -16.42 -10.73
N ASN A 510 13.23 -17.00 -11.67
CA ASN A 510 11.89 -16.58 -12.04
C ASN A 510 10.86 -17.02 -10.99
N GLY A 511 10.29 -16.08 -10.23
CA GLY A 511 9.28 -16.34 -9.20
C GLY A 511 7.92 -16.83 -9.74
N TYR A 512 7.65 -16.70 -11.04
CA TYR A 512 6.42 -17.20 -11.67
C TYR A 512 6.49 -18.66 -12.11
N ASP A 513 7.65 -19.27 -12.01
CA ASP A 513 7.81 -20.67 -12.41
C ASP A 513 7.16 -21.60 -11.36
N ASP A 514 6.27 -22.48 -11.80
CA ASP A 514 5.66 -23.50 -10.94
C ASP A 514 6.70 -24.39 -10.25
N ALA A 515 7.85 -24.62 -10.90
CA ALA A 515 8.97 -25.34 -10.31
C ALA A 515 9.54 -24.61 -9.08
N TRP A 516 9.52 -23.26 -9.06
CA TRP A 516 9.90 -22.48 -7.89
C TRP A 516 8.94 -22.68 -6.73
N ILE A 517 7.63 -22.66 -6.98
CA ILE A 517 6.63 -22.86 -5.92
C ILE A 517 6.84 -24.23 -5.26
N ALA A 518 7.03 -25.28 -6.06
CA ALA A 518 7.32 -26.63 -5.55
C ALA A 518 8.65 -26.71 -4.77
N GLU A 519 9.68 -25.99 -5.23
CA GLU A 519 10.98 -25.91 -4.55
C GLU A 519 10.88 -25.12 -3.23
N ALA A 520 10.13 -24.02 -3.22
CA ALA A 520 9.91 -23.21 -2.03
C ALA A 520 9.20 -24.00 -0.92
N GLU A 521 8.22 -24.81 -1.26
CA GLU A 521 7.55 -25.72 -0.33
C GLU A 521 8.52 -26.77 0.25
N LYS A 522 9.40 -27.34 -0.58
CA LYS A 522 10.47 -28.27 -0.10
C LYS A 522 11.46 -27.57 0.84
N ARG A 523 11.76 -26.28 0.60
CA ARG A 523 12.59 -25.47 1.49
C ARG A 523 11.87 -25.09 2.78
N GLY A 524 10.57 -25.39 2.92
CA GLY A 524 9.75 -25.06 4.08
C GLY A 524 9.36 -23.59 4.13
N LEU A 525 9.29 -22.91 2.98
CA LEU A 525 8.76 -21.54 2.88
C LEU A 525 7.23 -21.57 2.88
N SER A 526 6.63 -20.54 3.47
CA SER A 526 5.17 -20.41 3.56
C SER A 526 4.57 -20.04 2.20
N ASN A 527 3.48 -20.71 1.82
CA ASN A 527 2.70 -20.39 0.63
C ASN A 527 1.26 -20.06 1.04
N LEU A 528 1.04 -18.85 1.56
CA LEU A 528 -0.27 -18.37 1.98
C LEU A 528 -0.96 -17.69 0.79
N LYS A 529 -1.64 -18.49 -0.03
CA LYS A 529 -2.19 -18.09 -1.34
C LYS A 529 -3.22 -16.99 -1.24
N SER A 530 -4.13 -17.08 -0.27
CA SER A 530 -5.21 -16.13 -0.05
C SER A 530 -5.03 -15.31 1.21
N ALA A 531 -5.76 -14.20 1.31
CA ALA A 531 -5.86 -13.44 2.55
C ALA A 531 -6.52 -14.27 3.67
N ALA A 532 -7.45 -15.16 3.33
CA ALA A 532 -8.05 -16.09 4.29
C ALA A 532 -7.02 -17.03 4.92
N ASP A 533 -5.99 -17.46 4.16
CA ASP A 533 -4.88 -18.26 4.68
C ASP A 533 -3.92 -17.41 5.52
N ALA A 534 -3.69 -16.17 5.14
CA ALA A 534 -2.66 -15.30 5.73
C ALA A 534 -3.11 -14.61 7.02
N LEU A 535 -4.34 -14.11 7.09
CA LEU A 535 -4.82 -13.30 8.22
C LEU A 535 -4.74 -14.01 9.59
N PRO A 536 -4.98 -15.34 9.70
CA PRO A 536 -4.84 -16.04 10.97
C PRO A 536 -3.44 -15.97 11.60
N VAL A 537 -2.38 -15.72 10.83
CA VAL A 537 -1.01 -15.67 11.35
C VAL A 537 -0.74 -14.46 12.24
N TYR A 538 -1.58 -13.41 12.19
CA TYR A 538 -1.51 -12.30 13.15
C TYR A 538 -1.56 -12.78 14.59
N THR A 539 -2.35 -13.80 14.88
CA THR A 539 -2.53 -14.37 16.24
C THR A 539 -1.64 -15.58 16.52
N ALA A 540 -0.74 -15.94 15.60
CA ALA A 540 0.23 -16.99 15.84
C ALA A 540 1.18 -16.59 17.00
N LYS A 541 1.45 -17.54 17.90
CA LYS A 541 2.21 -17.25 19.14
C LYS A 541 3.54 -16.55 18.86
N LYS A 542 4.32 -17.00 17.88
CA LYS A 542 5.62 -16.39 17.54
C LYS A 542 5.49 -14.92 17.16
N ASN A 543 4.43 -14.58 16.40
CA ASN A 543 4.19 -13.21 15.93
C ASN A 543 3.70 -12.32 17.09
N VAL A 544 2.76 -12.81 17.90
CA VAL A 544 2.31 -12.09 19.10
C VAL A 544 3.48 -11.83 20.04
N ASP A 545 4.30 -12.87 20.34
CA ASP A 545 5.45 -12.75 21.22
C ASP A 545 6.46 -11.71 20.69
N LEU A 546 6.72 -11.66 19.38
CA LEU A 546 7.58 -10.67 18.74
C LEU A 546 7.12 -9.24 19.04
N PHE A 547 5.90 -8.92 18.66
CA PHE A 547 5.38 -7.55 18.78
C PHE A 547 5.19 -7.09 20.22
N VAL A 548 4.82 -8.00 21.10
CA VAL A 548 4.70 -7.72 22.54
C VAL A 548 6.07 -7.51 23.19
N LYS A 549 7.05 -8.36 22.86
CA LYS A 549 8.44 -8.23 23.33
C LYS A 549 9.04 -6.85 23.01
N HIS A 550 8.79 -6.36 21.82
CA HIS A 550 9.30 -5.08 21.34
C HIS A 550 8.40 -3.88 21.71
N GLY A 551 7.28 -4.11 22.39
CA GLY A 551 6.37 -3.05 22.81
C GLY A 551 5.66 -2.33 21.65
N ILE A 552 5.58 -2.96 20.47
CA ILE A 552 4.94 -2.39 19.29
C ILE A 552 3.42 -2.50 19.40
N TYR A 553 2.95 -3.69 19.81
CA TYR A 553 1.56 -3.97 20.15
C TYR A 553 1.48 -4.57 21.55
N THR A 554 0.40 -4.28 22.27
CA THR A 554 -0.04 -5.17 23.35
C THR A 554 -0.66 -6.43 22.72
N LYS A 555 -0.84 -7.48 23.52
CA LYS A 555 -1.52 -8.69 23.06
C LYS A 555 -2.93 -8.40 22.57
N GLU A 556 -3.61 -7.50 23.27
CA GLU A 556 -4.96 -7.05 22.92
C GLU A 556 -4.95 -6.28 21.60
N GLU A 557 -4.00 -5.38 21.42
CA GLU A 557 -3.89 -4.57 20.19
C GLU A 557 -3.64 -5.42 18.95
N ILE A 558 -2.79 -6.45 18.99
CA ILE A 558 -2.54 -7.31 17.81
C ILE A 558 -3.73 -8.22 17.51
N ASN A 559 -4.39 -8.75 18.55
CA ASN A 559 -5.59 -9.56 18.38
C ASN A 559 -6.74 -8.75 17.78
N ALA A 560 -6.93 -7.52 18.24
CA ALA A 560 -7.95 -6.62 17.71
C ALA A 560 -7.73 -6.30 16.23
N ARG A 561 -6.48 -6.11 15.82
CA ARG A 561 -6.14 -5.90 14.40
C ARG A 561 -6.45 -7.11 13.54
N ALA A 562 -6.12 -8.31 14.03
CA ALA A 562 -6.49 -9.55 13.36
C ALA A 562 -8.01 -9.65 13.15
N GLU A 563 -8.79 -9.35 14.18
CA GLU A 563 -10.25 -9.38 14.11
C GLU A 563 -10.79 -8.40 13.07
N ILE A 564 -10.33 -7.16 13.11
CA ILE A 564 -10.72 -6.12 12.14
C ILE A 564 -10.39 -6.55 10.70
N HIS A 565 -9.21 -7.12 10.45
CA HIS A 565 -8.85 -7.58 9.11
C HIS A 565 -9.71 -8.75 8.63
N ILE A 566 -10.03 -9.70 9.52
CA ILE A 566 -10.88 -10.86 9.23
C ILE A 566 -12.33 -10.41 8.93
N GLU A 567 -12.88 -9.51 9.75
CA GLU A 567 -14.21 -8.94 9.51
C GLU A 567 -14.27 -8.15 8.21
N ASN A 568 -13.23 -7.33 7.94
CA ASN A 568 -13.15 -6.55 6.71
C ASN A 568 -13.10 -7.43 5.45
N TYR A 569 -12.38 -8.56 5.49
CA TYR A 569 -12.36 -9.54 4.41
C TYR A 569 -13.76 -10.02 4.05
N THR A 570 -14.52 -10.48 5.05
CA THR A 570 -15.92 -10.92 4.85
C THR A 570 -16.81 -9.78 4.36
N THR A 571 -16.64 -8.58 4.92
CA THR A 571 -17.45 -7.41 4.56
C THR A 571 -17.26 -7.03 3.09
N VAL A 572 -16.01 -6.97 2.61
CA VAL A 572 -15.71 -6.65 1.21
C VAL A 572 -16.33 -7.67 0.27
N LEU A 573 -16.10 -8.97 0.48
CA LEU A 573 -16.68 -10.02 -0.36
C LEU A 573 -18.21 -10.04 -0.32
N THR A 574 -18.81 -9.73 0.83
CA THR A 574 -20.27 -9.61 0.97
C THR A 574 -20.83 -8.44 0.14
N ILE A 575 -20.13 -7.28 0.15
CA ILE A 575 -20.53 -6.12 -0.68
C ILE A 575 -20.41 -6.48 -2.16
N GLU A 576 -19.32 -7.11 -2.58
CA GLU A 576 -19.12 -7.53 -3.96
C GLU A 576 -20.21 -8.51 -4.42
N ALA A 577 -20.47 -9.57 -3.65
CA ALA A 577 -21.49 -10.55 -3.99
C ALA A 577 -22.91 -9.95 -4.04
N ARG A 578 -23.25 -9.03 -3.13
CA ARG A 578 -24.52 -8.31 -3.15
C ARG A 578 -24.64 -7.40 -4.36
N THR A 579 -23.60 -6.65 -4.68
CA THR A 579 -23.56 -5.79 -5.87
C THR A 579 -23.71 -6.61 -7.14
N MET A 580 -23.00 -7.74 -7.23
CA MET A 580 -23.12 -8.66 -8.35
C MET A 580 -24.56 -9.20 -8.50
N ALA A 581 -25.19 -9.61 -7.39
CA ALA A 581 -26.57 -10.09 -7.40
C ALA A 581 -27.56 -9.00 -7.86
N ASP A 582 -27.39 -7.75 -7.39
CA ASP A 582 -28.25 -6.64 -7.81
C ASP A 582 -28.09 -6.34 -9.31
N MET A 583 -26.86 -6.26 -9.83
CA MET A 583 -26.60 -6.06 -11.27
C MET A 583 -27.17 -7.22 -12.11
N LEU A 584 -27.02 -8.46 -11.64
CA LEU A 584 -27.61 -9.63 -12.34
C LEU A 584 -29.13 -9.53 -12.41
N ARG A 585 -29.81 -9.30 -11.29
CA ARG A 585 -31.28 -9.25 -11.20
C ARG A 585 -31.89 -8.09 -11.97
N ARG A 586 -31.28 -6.93 -11.90
CA ARG A 586 -31.91 -5.68 -12.36
C ARG A 586 -31.39 -5.20 -13.72
N GLN A 587 -30.21 -5.65 -14.15
CA GLN A 587 -29.59 -5.17 -15.36
C GLN A 587 -29.31 -6.29 -16.36
N ILE A 588 -28.50 -7.29 -16.02
CA ILE A 588 -28.02 -8.29 -16.98
C ILE A 588 -29.13 -9.27 -17.39
N LEU A 589 -29.76 -9.96 -16.44
CA LEU A 589 -30.81 -10.94 -16.75
C LEU A 589 -31.97 -10.35 -17.57
N PRO A 590 -32.50 -9.16 -17.26
CA PRO A 590 -33.51 -8.52 -18.11
C PRO A 590 -33.02 -8.20 -19.52
N ALA A 591 -31.80 -7.68 -19.66
CA ALA A 591 -31.23 -7.31 -20.97
C ALA A 591 -31.04 -8.54 -21.88
N VAL A 592 -30.40 -9.59 -21.36
CA VAL A 592 -30.12 -10.81 -22.14
C VAL A 592 -31.39 -11.61 -22.47
N SER A 593 -32.33 -11.68 -21.54
CA SER A 593 -33.64 -12.32 -21.77
C SER A 593 -34.46 -11.57 -22.84
N GLY A 594 -34.42 -10.23 -22.78
CA GLY A 594 -35.08 -9.38 -23.80
C GLY A 594 -34.50 -9.59 -25.19
N TYR A 595 -33.16 -9.61 -25.29
CA TYR A 595 -32.51 -9.83 -26.61
C TYR A 595 -32.73 -11.27 -27.13
N ALA A 596 -32.68 -12.27 -26.27
CA ALA A 596 -33.04 -13.64 -26.67
C ALA A 596 -34.46 -13.74 -27.24
N ALA A 597 -35.45 -13.07 -26.63
CA ALA A 597 -36.82 -12.99 -27.14
C ALA A 597 -36.90 -12.31 -28.52
N GLU A 598 -36.13 -11.21 -28.74
CA GLU A 598 -36.05 -10.56 -30.06
C GLU A 598 -35.44 -11.49 -31.12
N LEU A 599 -34.47 -12.30 -30.78
CA LEU A 599 -33.87 -13.29 -31.69
C LEU A 599 -34.93 -14.37 -32.08
N CYS A 600 -35.66 -14.86 -31.12
CA CYS A 600 -36.76 -15.82 -31.35
C CYS A 600 -37.84 -15.23 -32.30
N GLU A 601 -38.25 -13.98 -32.06
CA GLU A 601 -39.22 -13.30 -32.90
C GLU A 601 -38.67 -13.08 -34.34
N ARG A 602 -37.43 -12.69 -34.47
CA ARG A 602 -36.75 -12.55 -35.79
C ARG A 602 -36.66 -13.88 -36.52
N GLY A 603 -36.26 -14.95 -35.85
CA GLY A 603 -36.17 -16.28 -36.40
C GLY A 603 -37.53 -16.75 -36.92
N TRP A 604 -38.60 -16.62 -36.13
CA TRP A 604 -39.95 -16.95 -36.50
C TRP A 604 -40.43 -16.15 -37.73
N LYS A 605 -40.22 -14.82 -37.77
CA LYS A 605 -40.55 -13.97 -38.93
C LYS A 605 -39.82 -14.39 -40.20
N LYS A 606 -38.50 -14.71 -40.13
CA LYS A 606 -37.71 -15.18 -41.27
C LYS A 606 -38.20 -16.53 -41.78
N GLU A 607 -38.59 -17.45 -40.90
CA GLU A 607 -39.19 -18.74 -41.26
C GLU A 607 -40.47 -18.57 -42.08
N GLN A 608 -41.37 -17.67 -41.64
CA GLN A 608 -42.61 -17.37 -42.35
C GLN A 608 -42.38 -16.81 -43.76
N MET A 609 -41.22 -16.15 -43.99
CA MET A 609 -40.83 -15.57 -45.26
C MET A 609 -39.98 -16.52 -46.12
N GLY A 610 -39.66 -17.72 -45.62
CA GLY A 610 -38.74 -18.65 -46.31
C GLY A 610 -37.28 -18.22 -46.30
N VAL A 611 -36.89 -17.32 -45.39
CA VAL A 611 -35.50 -16.82 -45.27
C VAL A 611 -34.77 -17.63 -44.19
N SER A 612 -33.46 -17.87 -44.40
CA SER A 612 -32.65 -18.60 -43.42
C SER A 612 -32.58 -17.86 -42.08
N HIS A 613 -32.86 -18.58 -40.99
CA HIS A 613 -32.85 -18.09 -39.61
C HIS A 613 -31.88 -18.86 -38.71
N LYS A 614 -30.99 -19.69 -39.32
CA LYS A 614 -30.07 -20.56 -38.54
C LYS A 614 -29.22 -19.84 -37.54
N ALA A 615 -28.73 -18.61 -37.87
CA ALA A 615 -27.92 -17.83 -36.97
C ALA A 615 -28.72 -17.30 -35.77
N ASP A 616 -29.95 -16.78 -36.02
CA ASP A 616 -30.83 -16.29 -34.94
C ASP A 616 -31.16 -17.40 -33.94
N ASP A 617 -31.53 -18.58 -34.47
CA ASP A 617 -31.87 -19.75 -33.66
C ASP A 617 -30.69 -20.28 -32.85
N ALA A 618 -29.48 -20.29 -33.44
CA ALA A 618 -28.29 -20.77 -32.75
C ALA A 618 -27.95 -19.86 -31.56
N VAL A 619 -27.92 -18.55 -31.82
CA VAL A 619 -27.62 -17.57 -30.74
C VAL A 619 -28.72 -17.55 -29.69
N ALA A 620 -30.01 -17.56 -30.08
CA ALA A 620 -31.09 -17.58 -29.13
C ALA A 620 -31.08 -18.81 -28.21
N ARG A 621 -30.76 -19.99 -28.74
CA ARG A 621 -30.61 -21.22 -27.93
C ARG A 621 -29.46 -21.15 -26.95
N GLU A 622 -28.28 -20.68 -27.39
CA GLU A 622 -27.14 -20.53 -26.52
C GLU A 622 -27.41 -19.51 -25.41
N MET A 623 -27.96 -18.36 -25.76
CA MET A 623 -28.33 -17.33 -24.77
C MET A 623 -29.37 -17.85 -23.78
N GLY A 624 -30.43 -18.57 -24.22
CA GLY A 624 -31.40 -19.13 -23.33
C GLY A 624 -30.77 -20.08 -22.29
N GLN A 625 -29.92 -21.00 -22.75
CA GLN A 625 -29.24 -21.96 -21.86
C GLN A 625 -28.30 -21.26 -20.87
N LEU A 626 -27.57 -20.23 -21.30
CA LEU A 626 -26.69 -19.46 -20.44
C LEU A 626 -27.47 -18.61 -19.43
N THR A 627 -28.59 -18.01 -19.87
CA THR A 627 -29.49 -17.23 -18.99
C THR A 627 -30.07 -18.08 -17.87
N ASP A 628 -30.53 -19.31 -18.17
CA ASP A 628 -31.05 -20.24 -17.17
C ASP A 628 -29.99 -20.64 -16.15
N LYS A 629 -28.73 -20.89 -16.62
CA LYS A 629 -27.60 -21.20 -15.75
C LYS A 629 -27.22 -19.98 -14.90
N LEU A 630 -27.20 -18.78 -15.48
CA LEU A 630 -26.90 -17.55 -14.77
C LEU A 630 -27.93 -17.23 -13.70
N TYR A 631 -29.21 -17.44 -14.01
CA TYR A 631 -30.32 -17.32 -13.03
C TYR A 631 -30.11 -18.28 -11.84
N ALA A 632 -29.79 -19.53 -12.12
CA ALA A 632 -29.55 -20.54 -11.07
C ALA A 632 -28.28 -20.21 -10.23
N ALA A 633 -27.22 -19.68 -10.87
CA ALA A 633 -26.02 -19.22 -10.17
C ALA A 633 -26.30 -18.02 -9.26
N THR A 634 -27.13 -17.08 -9.74
CA THR A 634 -27.56 -15.92 -8.95
C THR A 634 -28.33 -16.37 -7.70
N GLU A 635 -29.30 -17.28 -7.85
CA GLU A 635 -30.06 -17.82 -6.70
C GLU A 635 -29.17 -18.58 -5.71
N LYS A 636 -28.13 -19.29 -6.21
CA LYS A 636 -27.18 -19.96 -5.33
C LYS A 636 -26.38 -18.95 -4.52
N MET A 637 -25.85 -17.93 -5.15
CA MET A 637 -25.08 -16.86 -4.49
C MET A 637 -25.91 -16.12 -3.43
N GLU A 638 -27.17 -15.79 -3.72
CA GLU A 638 -28.11 -15.16 -2.77
C GLU A 638 -28.39 -16.06 -1.57
N ARG A 639 -28.57 -17.37 -1.80
CA ARG A 639 -28.73 -18.34 -0.70
C ARG A 639 -27.46 -18.43 0.17
N ASP A 640 -26.29 -18.42 -0.43
CA ASP A 640 -25.04 -18.56 0.32
C ASP A 640 -24.69 -17.26 1.06
N LEU A 641 -25.05 -16.09 0.51
CA LEU A 641 -25.02 -14.82 1.24
C LEU A 641 -25.88 -14.85 2.52
N SER A 642 -27.02 -15.55 2.51
CA SER A 642 -27.90 -15.64 3.68
C SER A 642 -27.38 -16.58 4.78
N LYS A 643 -26.38 -17.39 4.50
CA LYS A 643 -25.81 -18.41 5.40
C LYS A 643 -24.49 -18.03 6.03
N ILE A 644 -23.95 -16.82 5.77
CA ILE A 644 -22.68 -16.38 6.35
C ILE A 644 -22.75 -16.51 7.88
N PRO A 645 -21.82 -17.23 8.50
CA PRO A 645 -21.80 -17.40 9.95
C PRO A 645 -21.58 -16.09 10.71
N ALA A 646 -22.04 -16.02 11.96
CA ALA A 646 -21.83 -14.86 12.82
C ALA A 646 -20.40 -14.78 13.41
N ASP A 647 -19.70 -15.91 13.51
CA ASP A 647 -18.31 -15.95 13.97
C ASP A 647 -17.38 -15.46 12.87
N ALA A 648 -16.56 -14.46 13.15
CA ALA A 648 -15.74 -13.78 12.15
C ALA A 648 -14.80 -14.72 11.36
N LYS A 649 -14.13 -15.66 12.04
CA LYS A 649 -13.23 -16.61 11.38
C LYS A 649 -13.97 -17.60 10.49
N LYS A 650 -15.11 -18.10 10.97
CA LYS A 650 -15.97 -18.97 10.17
C LYS A 650 -16.60 -18.23 9.00
N ALA A 651 -16.97 -16.96 9.20
CA ALA A 651 -17.49 -16.10 8.15
C ALA A 651 -16.46 -15.87 7.04
N MET A 652 -15.20 -15.60 7.40
CA MET A 652 -14.09 -15.45 6.46
C MET A 652 -13.89 -16.71 5.63
N ALA A 653 -13.76 -17.88 6.28
CA ALA A 653 -13.59 -19.16 5.58
C ALA A 653 -14.79 -19.46 4.67
N TYR A 654 -16.01 -19.25 5.17
CA TYR A 654 -17.22 -19.44 4.39
C TYR A 654 -17.28 -18.52 3.16
N SER A 655 -16.94 -17.25 3.32
CA SER A 655 -16.91 -16.29 2.21
C SER A 655 -15.87 -16.67 1.16
N HIS A 656 -14.70 -17.11 1.57
CA HIS A 656 -13.66 -17.61 0.68
C HIS A 656 -14.13 -18.86 -0.10
N ASP A 657 -14.68 -19.86 0.60
CA ASP A 657 -14.97 -21.17 0.02
C ASP A 657 -16.29 -21.21 -0.79
N HIS A 658 -17.20 -20.25 -0.56
CA HIS A 658 -18.51 -20.24 -1.21
C HIS A 658 -18.75 -18.98 -2.05
N LEU A 659 -18.54 -17.77 -1.51
CA LEU A 659 -18.88 -16.55 -2.26
C LEU A 659 -17.96 -16.31 -3.45
N ILE A 660 -16.65 -16.54 -3.30
CA ILE A 660 -15.67 -16.36 -4.41
C ILE A 660 -16.04 -17.29 -5.58
N PRO A 661 -16.18 -18.63 -5.39
CA PRO A 661 -16.57 -19.51 -6.50
C PRO A 661 -17.94 -19.18 -7.11
N ASP A 662 -18.89 -18.70 -6.30
CA ASP A 662 -20.22 -18.30 -6.81
C ASP A 662 -20.11 -17.05 -7.71
N MET A 663 -19.35 -16.06 -7.29
CA MET A 663 -19.09 -14.85 -8.09
C MET A 663 -18.34 -15.17 -9.37
N GLU A 664 -17.30 -16.01 -9.31
CA GLU A 664 -16.55 -16.45 -10.47
C GLU A 664 -17.44 -17.16 -11.49
N LYS A 665 -18.31 -18.06 -11.01
CA LYS A 665 -19.24 -18.78 -11.89
C LYS A 665 -20.28 -17.87 -12.53
N ALA A 666 -20.82 -16.93 -11.77
CA ALA A 666 -21.76 -15.94 -12.30
C ALA A 666 -21.10 -15.02 -13.33
N ARG A 667 -19.87 -14.59 -13.06
CA ARG A 667 -19.07 -13.80 -13.99
C ARG A 667 -18.81 -14.53 -15.30
N GLU A 668 -18.30 -15.77 -15.26
CA GLU A 668 -18.04 -16.58 -16.44
C GLU A 668 -19.26 -16.65 -17.40
N LEU A 669 -20.46 -16.86 -16.82
CA LEU A 669 -21.69 -16.95 -17.59
C LEU A 669 -22.13 -15.58 -18.15
N ALA A 670 -22.00 -14.53 -17.36
CA ALA A 670 -22.38 -13.18 -17.78
C ALA A 670 -21.43 -12.62 -18.85
N ASP A 671 -20.11 -12.81 -18.68
CA ASP A 671 -19.11 -12.37 -19.67
C ASP A 671 -19.32 -13.08 -21.03
N ARG A 672 -19.71 -14.37 -21.02
CA ARG A 672 -20.10 -15.07 -22.26
C ARG A 672 -21.39 -14.51 -22.88
N LEU A 673 -22.37 -14.12 -22.08
CA LEU A 673 -23.59 -13.47 -22.57
C LEU A 673 -23.31 -12.06 -23.10
N GLU A 674 -22.32 -11.34 -22.56
CA GLU A 674 -21.84 -10.07 -23.09
C GLU A 674 -21.33 -10.23 -24.53
N GLU A 675 -20.48 -11.25 -24.80
CA GLU A 675 -19.94 -11.53 -26.12
C GLU A 675 -21.03 -11.86 -27.17
N LEU A 676 -22.17 -12.41 -26.74
CA LEU A 676 -23.29 -12.76 -27.62
C LEU A 676 -24.28 -11.61 -27.82
N SER A 677 -24.17 -10.55 -27.02
CA SER A 677 -25.11 -9.43 -27.02
C SER A 677 -24.60 -8.27 -27.87
N PRO A 678 -25.47 -7.58 -28.64
CA PRO A 678 -25.08 -6.32 -29.27
C PRO A 678 -24.66 -5.29 -28.25
N ALA A 679 -23.67 -4.44 -28.59
CA ALA A 679 -23.13 -3.43 -27.67
C ALA A 679 -24.23 -2.49 -27.11
N GLU A 680 -25.22 -2.12 -27.95
CA GLU A 680 -26.34 -1.26 -27.53
C GLU A 680 -27.38 -1.98 -26.65
N ARG A 681 -27.31 -3.31 -26.50
CA ARG A 681 -28.20 -4.10 -25.62
C ARG A 681 -27.53 -4.46 -24.30
N TRP A 682 -26.21 -4.35 -24.21
CA TRP A 682 -25.51 -4.57 -22.95
C TRP A 682 -25.74 -3.39 -21.99
N PRO A 683 -26.08 -3.62 -20.71
CA PRO A 683 -26.67 -2.56 -19.87
C PRO A 683 -25.66 -1.52 -19.34
N PHE A 684 -24.35 -1.73 -19.52
CA PHE A 684 -23.31 -0.83 -19.01
C PHE A 684 -22.04 -0.88 -19.89
N PRO A 685 -21.11 0.10 -19.77
CA PRO A 685 -19.86 0.16 -20.52
C PRO A 685 -19.00 -1.11 -20.37
N VAL A 686 -18.48 -1.60 -21.49
CA VAL A 686 -17.62 -2.78 -21.57
C VAL A 686 -16.14 -2.42 -21.39
N TYR A 687 -15.25 -3.41 -21.31
CA TYR A 687 -13.82 -3.17 -21.12
C TYR A 687 -13.17 -2.33 -22.22
N SER A 688 -13.62 -2.49 -23.46
CA SER A 688 -13.12 -1.64 -24.56
C SER A 688 -13.40 -0.16 -24.32
N ASP A 689 -14.56 0.17 -23.74
CA ASP A 689 -14.93 1.54 -23.42
C ASP A 689 -14.11 2.08 -22.24
N LEU A 690 -13.96 1.28 -21.17
CA LEU A 690 -13.29 1.71 -19.94
C LEU A 690 -11.78 1.86 -20.10
N LEU A 691 -11.12 0.92 -20.80
CA LEU A 691 -9.67 0.85 -20.90
C LEU A 691 -9.07 1.74 -21.99
N PHE A 692 -9.87 2.14 -22.99
CA PHE A 692 -9.36 2.83 -24.17
C PHE A 692 -9.96 4.24 -24.41
N SER A 693 -10.81 4.72 -23.51
CA SER A 693 -11.44 6.05 -23.61
C SER A 693 -10.62 7.21 -23.04
N VAL A 694 -9.58 6.91 -22.28
CA VAL A 694 -8.74 7.92 -21.58
C VAL A 694 -7.38 8.04 -22.22
#